data_c7dbbe5250a0179781e2ee07bd775083
#
_entry.id   c7dbbe5250a0179781e2ee07bd775083
#
_cell.length_a   1.000
_cell.length_b   1.000
_cell.length_c   1.000
_cell.angle_alpha   90.00
_cell.angle_beta   90.00
_cell.angle_gamma   90.00
#
_symmetry.space_group_name_H-M   'P 1'
#
loop_
_entity.id
_entity.type
_entity.pdbx_description
1 polymer ?
#
loop_
_entity_poly.entity_id
_entity_poly.type
_entity_poly.pdbx_seq_one_letter_code
_entity_poly.pdbx_strand_id
1 'polypeptide(L)'
;MDTVFENTRAQSTEEKADVPDDNVKDPTQVGNYTADNIQILEGLEAVRKRPGMYIGTTSSRGLHHLVYEIVDNSVDEALAGFCTHIEVTINEDESVTVTDNGRGIPTGINHKSGMNAVEVVFTILHAGGKFGGGGYKVSGGLHGVGASVVNALSEWLTVEVRSSGKIHRQSYERGKSKTPLEVIGTCPGGETGTRVTFKPDPLIFQETTVFDYDILRQRLREMAFLTKGLRITLTDLRSTGEEEEEKKVRQHTFCYEGGIREFVTYLNRSKKPLYDKVMYFEGTKNNVYVEVALQHNDSYTDSEYCFVNNINTPEGGMHLVGFRNALTKTFNEYGRKNKILKDNEPNLSGEDIREGITAIISIKIEDPQFEGQTKQKLGNVEARGATDSIVSEQLKYFLEQNPSIARTVVNKSLMSQRAREAARKAREMTRRKSVLDTMSLPGKLADCSDKDPKNCEIFLVEGDSAGGSAKSARSRATQAILPLRGKILNVEKAREDRIYANEEIKAMITAFGTGIHNDFDISKLRYDKIIIMTDADVDGAHIDTLMLTFLYRFMPELIKQGHVYLAMPPLYKLEKNRKVWYAYSDEELNRILNDVGRDQNNRIQRYKGLGEMDPEQLWETTMDPERRILKRVQINSETESEVDLTFTTLMGDKVEPRREFIEENARFVQNLDI
;
A
#
# COMPACT_ATOMS: atom_id res chain seq x y z
N MET A 1 18.74 -3.32 -4.64
CA MET A 1 18.40 -2.67 -3.34
C MET A 1 19.71 -2.39 -2.62
N ASP A 2 20.29 -1.26 -2.84
CA ASP A 2 21.55 -0.88 -2.20
C ASP A 2 21.26 -0.01 -0.99
N THR A 3 21.46 -0.58 0.18
CA THR A 3 21.46 0.13 1.46
C THR A 3 22.89 0.54 1.78
N VAL A 4 23.14 1.84 1.77
CA VAL A 4 24.39 2.45 2.23
C VAL A 4 24.44 2.36 3.76
N PHE A 5 25.43 1.65 4.29
CA PHE A 5 25.75 1.60 5.71
C PHE A 5 26.93 2.50 6.01
N GLU A 6 26.77 3.53 6.81
CA GLU A 6 27.87 4.20 7.47
C GLU A 6 28.18 3.52 8.80
N ASN A 7 29.34 2.88 8.86
CA ASN A 7 29.93 2.35 10.10
C ASN A 7 30.90 3.36 10.66
N THR A 8 30.57 4.03 11.76
CA THR A 8 31.54 4.81 12.53
C THR A 8 32.20 3.91 13.57
N ARG A 9 33.44 3.52 13.33
CA ARG A 9 34.30 2.81 14.30
C ARG A 9 35.03 3.85 15.15
N ALA A 10 34.83 3.80 16.45
CA ALA A 10 35.68 4.50 17.42
C ALA A 10 36.97 3.73 17.66
N GLN A 11 38.11 4.34 17.36
CA GLN A 11 39.41 3.93 17.87
C GLN A 11 39.78 4.76 19.09
N SER A 12 40.06 4.09 20.18
CA SER A 12 40.58 4.68 21.40
C SER A 12 42.04 5.05 21.23
N THR A 13 42.41 6.31 21.44
CA THR A 13 43.72 6.75 21.92
C THR A 13 43.50 7.92 22.87
N GLU A 14 44.01 7.74 24.08
CA GLU A 14 44.05 8.80 25.10
C GLU A 14 45.00 9.90 24.71
N GLU A 15 44.51 11.12 24.63
CA GLU A 15 45.30 12.33 24.91
C GLU A 15 44.36 13.42 25.41
N LYS A 16 44.63 13.88 26.65
CA LYS A 16 43.95 15.00 27.27
C LYS A 16 44.35 16.31 26.62
N ALA A 17 43.41 17.02 26.03
CA ALA A 17 43.50 18.45 25.78
C ALA A 17 42.14 19.07 26.04
N ASP A 18 42.10 20.05 26.94
CA ASP A 18 40.95 20.92 27.24
C ASP A 18 40.44 21.60 25.97
N VAL A 19 39.17 21.38 25.63
CA VAL A 19 38.42 22.17 24.65
C VAL A 19 37.03 22.43 25.23
N PRO A 20 36.49 23.66 25.06
CA PRO A 20 35.32 24.14 25.79
C PRO A 20 34.03 23.48 25.37
N ASP A 21 33.19 23.30 26.36
CA ASP A 21 31.82 22.83 26.34
C ASP A 21 30.95 23.58 25.30
N ASP A 22 30.73 22.99 24.11
CA ASP A 22 29.76 23.45 23.12
C ASP A 22 28.49 22.61 23.16
N ASN A 23 27.58 23.00 24.05
CA ASN A 23 26.12 22.91 23.94
C ASN A 23 25.52 21.86 22.99
N VAL A 24 25.38 20.64 23.42
CA VAL A 24 24.28 19.79 23.00
C VAL A 24 23.02 20.38 23.63
N LYS A 25 22.28 21.19 22.87
CA LYS A 25 20.98 21.72 23.29
C LYS A 25 20.01 20.54 23.48
N ASP A 26 19.63 20.32 24.73
CA ASP A 26 18.50 19.46 25.08
C ASP A 26 17.28 19.86 24.25
N PRO A 27 16.69 18.98 23.43
CA PRO A 27 15.55 19.31 22.57
C PRO A 27 14.29 19.70 23.38
N THR A 28 14.31 19.57 24.71
CA THR A 28 13.21 19.94 25.60
C THR A 28 13.35 21.34 26.19
N GLN A 29 14.48 22.05 26.00
CA GLN A 29 14.61 23.44 26.42
C GLN A 29 13.88 24.37 25.44
N VAL A 30 12.65 24.70 25.78
CA VAL A 30 11.86 25.73 25.08
C VAL A 30 12.48 27.08 25.36
N GLY A 31 13.18 27.66 24.40
CA GLY A 31 13.60 29.07 24.44
C GLY A 31 12.37 29.98 24.52
N ASN A 32 12.53 31.20 25.01
CA ASN A 32 11.45 32.18 25.09
C ASN A 32 10.74 32.29 23.73
N TYR A 33 9.46 31.87 23.70
CA TYR A 33 8.63 31.96 22.50
C TYR A 33 8.16 33.41 22.35
N THR A 34 8.73 34.11 21.36
CA THR A 34 8.42 35.51 21.02
C THR A 34 7.79 35.59 19.64
N ALA A 35 7.20 36.74 19.31
CA ALA A 35 6.62 36.98 17.99
C ALA A 35 7.64 36.76 16.85
N ASP A 36 8.92 37.02 17.09
CA ASP A 36 10.01 36.85 16.12
C ASP A 36 10.32 35.36 15.84
N ASN A 37 9.85 34.45 16.68
CA ASN A 37 9.97 33.01 16.47
C ASN A 37 8.90 32.47 15.50
N ILE A 38 7.89 33.26 15.14
CA ILE A 38 6.86 32.90 14.15
C ILE A 38 7.44 33.11 12.75
N GLN A 39 7.84 31.99 12.10
CA GLN A 39 8.30 32.02 10.72
C GLN A 39 7.13 31.96 9.75
N ILE A 40 7.03 32.92 8.84
CA ILE A 40 6.09 32.89 7.73
C ILE A 40 6.81 32.24 6.54
N LEU A 41 6.28 31.10 6.08
CA LEU A 41 6.78 30.41 4.90
C LEU A 41 5.90 30.78 3.71
N GLU A 42 6.46 31.37 2.68
CA GLU A 42 5.74 31.78 1.49
C GLU A 42 6.03 30.86 0.30
N GLY A 43 5.00 30.62 -0.53
CA GLY A 43 5.13 29.92 -1.79
C GLY A 43 5.69 28.51 -1.67
N LEU A 44 6.56 28.12 -2.62
CA LEU A 44 7.11 26.77 -2.71
C LEU A 44 8.19 26.44 -1.66
N GLU A 45 8.69 27.42 -0.93
CA GLU A 45 9.59 27.14 0.20
C GLU A 45 8.89 26.40 1.33
N ALA A 46 7.60 26.66 1.56
CA ALA A 46 6.78 25.92 2.51
C ALA A 46 6.73 24.43 2.16
N VAL A 47 6.57 24.09 0.87
CA VAL A 47 6.56 22.72 0.36
C VAL A 47 7.89 22.03 0.64
N ARG A 48 9.00 22.67 0.34
CA ARG A 48 10.35 22.11 0.55
C ARG A 48 10.70 21.91 2.03
N LYS A 49 10.25 22.81 2.92
CA LYS A 49 10.48 22.70 4.36
C LYS A 49 9.57 21.65 5.04
N ARG A 50 8.37 21.42 4.51
CA ARG A 50 7.37 20.49 5.07
C ARG A 50 6.74 19.63 3.97
N PRO A 51 7.53 18.84 3.24
CA PRO A 51 7.03 18.03 2.11
C PRO A 51 5.94 17.04 2.54
N GLY A 52 6.03 16.47 3.74
CA GLY A 52 5.04 15.55 4.29
C GLY A 52 3.61 16.11 4.37
N MET A 53 3.43 17.44 4.44
CA MET A 53 2.09 18.05 4.39
C MET A 53 1.41 17.92 3.02
N TYR A 54 2.19 17.75 1.94
CA TYR A 54 1.70 17.72 0.56
C TYR A 54 1.72 16.32 -0.06
N ILE A 55 2.77 15.54 0.22
CA ILE A 55 2.95 14.19 -0.34
C ILE A 55 2.89 13.07 0.73
N GLY A 56 2.52 13.39 1.97
CA GLY A 56 2.37 12.47 3.10
C GLY A 56 3.70 12.01 3.71
N THR A 57 4.71 11.68 2.92
CA THR A 57 6.03 11.20 3.38
C THR A 57 7.10 11.52 2.36
N THR A 58 8.37 11.49 2.76
CA THR A 58 9.54 11.60 1.85
C THR A 58 10.21 10.25 1.58
N SER A 59 9.60 9.15 2.00
CA SER A 59 10.02 7.78 1.66
C SER A 59 9.67 7.41 0.20
N SER A 60 9.96 6.17 -0.20
CA SER A 60 9.59 5.63 -1.53
C SER A 60 8.13 5.93 -1.92
N ARG A 61 7.17 5.88 -0.98
CA ARG A 61 5.75 6.20 -1.25
C ARG A 61 5.56 7.64 -1.72
N GLY A 62 6.14 8.61 -1.01
CA GLY A 62 6.05 10.02 -1.42
C GLY A 62 6.80 10.32 -2.72
N LEU A 63 7.88 9.57 -3.01
CA LEU A 63 8.58 9.65 -4.28
C LEU A 63 7.66 9.28 -5.47
N HIS A 64 6.97 8.14 -5.39
CA HIS A 64 6.03 7.71 -6.44
C HIS A 64 4.82 8.63 -6.58
N HIS A 65 4.41 9.28 -5.48
CA HIS A 65 3.31 10.26 -5.50
C HIS A 65 3.57 11.43 -6.45
N LEU A 66 4.84 11.83 -6.66
CA LEU A 66 5.19 12.85 -7.65
C LEU A 66 4.74 12.48 -9.07
N VAL A 67 4.90 11.20 -9.45
CA VAL A 67 4.44 10.70 -10.75
C VAL A 67 2.92 10.75 -10.83
N TYR A 68 2.23 10.32 -9.75
CA TYR A 68 0.77 10.30 -9.71
C TYR A 68 0.17 11.69 -9.87
N GLU A 69 0.74 12.72 -9.25
CA GLU A 69 0.24 14.11 -9.39
C GLU A 69 0.32 14.64 -10.84
N ILE A 70 1.35 14.26 -11.59
CA ILE A 70 1.45 14.64 -13.01
C ILE A 70 0.50 13.81 -13.87
N VAL A 71 0.44 12.48 -13.66
CA VAL A 71 -0.49 11.59 -14.40
C VAL A 71 -1.94 11.95 -14.13
N ASP A 72 -2.32 12.29 -12.90
CA ASP A 72 -3.68 12.70 -12.54
C ASP A 72 -4.12 13.96 -13.34
N ASN A 73 -3.20 14.88 -13.64
CA ASN A 73 -3.52 16.02 -14.50
C ASN A 73 -3.85 15.58 -15.93
N SER A 74 -3.14 14.58 -16.47
CA SER A 74 -3.43 14.01 -17.79
C SER A 74 -4.72 13.17 -17.79
N VAL A 75 -5.02 12.46 -16.70
CA VAL A 75 -6.30 11.75 -16.50
C VAL A 75 -7.46 12.73 -16.41
N ASP A 76 -7.29 13.90 -15.76
CA ASP A 76 -8.32 14.94 -15.75
C ASP A 76 -8.63 15.46 -17.17
N GLU A 77 -7.64 15.58 -18.07
CA GLU A 77 -7.85 15.86 -19.50
C GLU A 77 -8.64 14.72 -20.18
N ALA A 78 -8.40 13.45 -19.79
CA ALA A 78 -9.17 12.32 -20.32
C ALA A 78 -10.62 12.31 -19.80
N LEU A 79 -10.85 12.62 -18.53
CA LEU A 79 -12.18 12.78 -17.95
C LEU A 79 -12.96 13.93 -18.60
N ALA A 80 -12.27 14.97 -19.03
CA ALA A 80 -12.83 16.08 -19.79
C ALA A 80 -13.06 15.74 -21.28
N GLY A 81 -12.63 14.56 -21.75
CA GLY A 81 -12.82 14.06 -23.11
C GLY A 81 -11.77 14.53 -24.13
N PHE A 82 -10.63 15.08 -23.68
CA PHE A 82 -9.61 15.64 -24.56
C PHE A 82 -8.34 14.81 -24.67
N CYS A 83 -8.09 13.88 -23.73
CA CYS A 83 -6.91 12.99 -23.75
C CYS A 83 -7.33 11.54 -23.96
N THR A 84 -6.61 10.84 -24.84
CA THR A 84 -6.83 9.42 -25.15
C THR A 84 -5.58 8.56 -24.94
N HIS A 85 -4.41 9.18 -24.75
CA HIS A 85 -3.17 8.47 -24.56
C HIS A 85 -2.23 9.21 -23.59
N ILE A 86 -1.73 8.50 -22.61
CA ILE A 86 -0.72 8.95 -21.65
C ILE A 86 0.49 8.03 -21.75
N GLU A 87 1.69 8.61 -21.86
CA GLU A 87 2.96 7.87 -21.84
C GLU A 87 3.74 8.28 -20.60
N VAL A 88 4.19 7.29 -19.82
CA VAL A 88 5.04 7.47 -18.65
C VAL A 88 6.35 6.74 -18.91
N THR A 89 7.47 7.44 -18.84
CA THR A 89 8.79 6.88 -19.10
C THR A 89 9.71 7.13 -17.91
N ILE A 90 10.29 6.08 -17.36
CA ILE A 90 11.40 6.16 -16.42
C ILE A 90 12.67 6.21 -17.28
N ASN A 91 13.40 7.32 -17.20
CA ASN A 91 14.59 7.56 -18.00
C ASN A 91 15.85 6.91 -17.38
N GLU A 92 16.91 6.76 -18.16
CA GLU A 92 18.19 6.18 -17.71
C GLU A 92 18.83 6.95 -16.53
N ASP A 93 18.57 8.25 -16.43
CA ASP A 93 19.10 9.15 -15.39
C ASP A 93 18.23 9.25 -14.14
N GLU A 94 17.26 8.33 -13.96
CA GLU A 94 16.26 8.30 -12.88
C GLU A 94 15.27 9.49 -12.91
N SER A 95 15.20 10.26 -13.98
CA SER A 95 14.11 11.21 -14.19
C SER A 95 12.87 10.49 -14.75
N VAL A 96 11.69 11.08 -14.60
CA VAL A 96 10.43 10.58 -15.16
C VAL A 96 9.86 11.58 -16.13
N THR A 97 9.42 11.07 -17.28
CA THR A 97 8.69 11.83 -18.30
C THR A 97 7.24 11.36 -18.37
N VAL A 98 6.30 12.28 -18.26
CA VAL A 98 4.87 12.04 -18.51
C VAL A 98 4.44 12.87 -19.71
N THR A 99 3.86 12.24 -20.72
CA THR A 99 3.38 12.88 -21.94
C THR A 99 1.92 12.54 -22.14
N ASP A 100 1.08 13.53 -22.43
CA ASP A 100 -0.31 13.34 -22.83
C ASP A 100 -0.61 14.01 -24.20
N ASN A 101 -1.71 13.60 -24.79
CA ASN A 101 -2.27 14.18 -26.00
C ASN A 101 -3.54 15.02 -25.73
N GLY A 102 -3.64 15.62 -24.54
CA GLY A 102 -4.72 16.51 -24.14
C GLY A 102 -4.67 17.88 -24.83
N ARG A 103 -5.40 18.85 -24.29
CA ARG A 103 -5.44 20.23 -24.87
C ARG A 103 -4.11 20.99 -24.74
N GLY A 104 -3.25 20.56 -23.82
CA GLY A 104 -2.07 21.31 -23.41
C GLY A 104 -2.40 22.45 -22.44
N ILE A 105 -1.45 22.80 -21.59
CA ILE A 105 -1.56 23.93 -20.68
C ILE A 105 -1.60 25.23 -21.50
N PRO A 106 -2.51 26.20 -21.23
CA PRO A 106 -2.52 27.49 -21.93
C PRO A 106 -1.15 28.18 -21.84
N THR A 107 -0.65 28.71 -22.96
CA THR A 107 0.66 29.38 -23.05
C THR A 107 0.56 30.92 -22.98
N GLY A 108 -0.66 31.46 -22.88
CA GLY A 108 -0.92 32.90 -22.77
C GLY A 108 -0.56 33.47 -21.39
N ILE A 109 -0.56 34.80 -21.30
CA ILE A 109 -0.33 35.51 -20.05
C ILE A 109 -1.60 35.51 -19.20
N ASN A 110 -1.46 35.13 -17.93
CA ASN A 110 -2.51 35.26 -16.93
C ASN A 110 -2.57 36.71 -16.45
N HIS A 111 -3.67 37.42 -16.76
CA HIS A 111 -3.82 38.85 -16.46
C HIS A 111 -3.79 39.21 -14.96
N LYS A 112 -4.07 38.25 -14.06
CA LYS A 112 -4.03 38.49 -12.60
C LYS A 112 -2.61 38.45 -12.04
N SER A 113 -1.77 37.56 -12.54
CA SER A 113 -0.39 37.40 -12.06
C SER A 113 0.64 38.12 -12.92
N GLY A 114 0.31 38.49 -14.17
CA GLY A 114 1.23 39.03 -15.14
C GLY A 114 2.23 38.00 -15.71
N MET A 115 2.15 36.74 -15.29
CA MET A 115 3.02 35.62 -15.70
C MET A 115 2.35 34.79 -16.78
N ASN A 116 3.12 34.00 -17.53
CA ASN A 116 2.52 32.99 -18.42
C ASN A 116 1.79 31.90 -17.60
N ALA A 117 0.73 31.31 -18.16
CA ALA A 117 -0.10 30.37 -17.43
C ALA A 117 0.66 29.07 -17.07
N VAL A 118 1.65 28.64 -17.85
CA VAL A 118 2.51 27.50 -17.53
C VAL A 118 3.29 27.77 -16.26
N GLU A 119 3.93 28.94 -16.16
CA GLU A 119 4.66 29.34 -14.96
C GLU A 119 3.77 29.44 -13.73
N VAL A 120 2.55 29.99 -13.87
CA VAL A 120 1.55 30.07 -12.79
C VAL A 120 1.24 28.67 -12.24
N VAL A 121 1.00 27.68 -13.12
CA VAL A 121 0.65 26.29 -12.71
C VAL A 121 1.80 25.61 -11.94
N PHE A 122 3.06 25.89 -12.32
CA PHE A 122 4.21 25.22 -11.73
C PHE A 122 4.88 25.98 -10.56
N THR A 123 4.55 27.27 -10.36
CA THR A 123 5.23 28.07 -9.32
C THR A 123 4.30 28.66 -8.25
N ILE A 124 2.99 28.70 -8.51
CA ILE A 124 2.02 29.26 -7.55
C ILE A 124 1.15 28.14 -6.97
N LEU A 125 1.13 28.05 -5.63
CA LEU A 125 0.21 27.17 -4.92
C LEU A 125 -1.24 27.66 -5.07
N HIS A 126 -2.18 26.73 -5.11
CA HIS A 126 -3.59 27.01 -5.24
C HIS A 126 -3.94 27.79 -6.54
N ALA A 127 -3.23 27.50 -7.61
CA ALA A 127 -3.46 28.04 -8.93
C ALA A 127 -3.80 26.92 -9.93
N GLY A 128 -4.81 27.13 -10.78
CA GLY A 128 -5.18 26.15 -11.80
C GLY A 128 -6.55 26.41 -12.41
N GLY A 129 -6.86 25.77 -13.53
CA GLY A 129 -8.13 25.86 -14.26
C GLY A 129 -9.28 25.08 -13.66
N LYS A 130 -9.08 24.44 -12.50
CA LYS A 130 -10.03 23.53 -11.85
C LYS A 130 -10.89 24.22 -10.75
N PHE A 131 -10.64 25.49 -10.45
CA PHE A 131 -11.37 26.30 -9.48
C PHE A 131 -12.58 27.04 -10.11
N GLY A 132 -13.61 26.31 -10.55
CA GLY A 132 -14.89 26.92 -10.99
C GLY A 132 -14.86 27.69 -12.30
N GLY A 133 -13.82 27.59 -13.12
CA GLY A 133 -13.64 28.33 -14.35
C GLY A 133 -14.23 27.72 -15.63
N GLY A 134 -15.07 26.67 -15.54
CA GLY A 134 -15.72 26.03 -16.70
C GLY A 134 -14.81 25.11 -17.53
N GLY A 135 -13.54 24.97 -17.18
CA GLY A 135 -12.58 24.10 -17.90
C GLY A 135 -12.75 22.61 -17.61
N TYR A 136 -13.19 22.26 -16.40
CA TYR A 136 -13.42 20.89 -15.93
C TYR A 136 -14.70 20.85 -15.09
N LYS A 137 -15.60 19.92 -15.40
CA LYS A 137 -16.80 19.65 -14.57
C LYS A 137 -16.49 18.70 -13.44
N VAL A 138 -15.56 17.77 -13.68
CA VAL A 138 -15.09 16.77 -12.72
C VAL A 138 -13.58 16.71 -12.82
N SER A 139 -12.87 16.71 -11.70
CA SER A 139 -11.43 16.57 -11.66
C SER A 139 -10.99 15.86 -10.38
N GLY A 140 -9.90 15.11 -10.44
CA GLY A 140 -9.21 14.55 -9.29
C GLY A 140 -8.33 15.59 -8.58
N GLY A 141 -7.74 16.51 -9.33
CA GLY A 141 -6.90 17.59 -8.81
C GLY A 141 -7.71 18.75 -8.27
N LEU A 142 -8.04 18.74 -6.97
CA LEU A 142 -8.92 19.72 -6.33
C LEU A 142 -8.21 20.94 -5.78
N HIS A 143 -6.97 20.79 -5.35
CA HIS A 143 -6.26 21.80 -4.55
C HIS A 143 -5.40 22.75 -5.40
N GLY A 144 -5.18 22.44 -6.68
CA GLY A 144 -4.32 23.25 -7.57
C GLY A 144 -2.86 23.34 -7.08
N VAL A 145 -2.37 22.27 -6.47
CA VAL A 145 -1.01 22.26 -5.90
C VAL A 145 -0.11 21.17 -6.49
N GLY A 146 -0.65 20.12 -7.11
CA GLY A 146 0.12 18.93 -7.53
C GLY A 146 1.33 19.28 -8.40
N ALA A 147 1.12 19.98 -9.50
CA ALA A 147 2.21 20.36 -10.41
C ALA A 147 3.27 21.25 -9.74
N SER A 148 2.87 22.21 -8.92
CA SER A 148 3.78 23.10 -8.20
C SER A 148 4.53 22.39 -7.08
N VAL A 149 3.90 21.39 -6.42
CA VAL A 149 4.55 20.52 -5.43
C VAL A 149 5.61 19.65 -6.09
N VAL A 150 5.31 19.02 -7.25
CA VAL A 150 6.30 18.23 -8.00
C VAL A 150 7.49 19.10 -8.38
N ASN A 151 7.25 20.32 -8.89
CA ASN A 151 8.31 21.26 -9.21
C ASN A 151 9.16 21.63 -7.98
N ALA A 152 8.53 21.93 -6.84
CA ALA A 152 9.22 22.28 -5.60
C ALA A 152 10.11 21.15 -5.06
N LEU A 153 9.70 19.88 -5.24
CA LEU A 153 10.39 18.70 -4.72
C LEU A 153 11.32 18.03 -5.74
N SER A 154 11.45 18.64 -6.94
CA SER A 154 12.37 18.18 -7.97
C SER A 154 13.66 19.00 -7.96
N GLU A 155 14.79 18.34 -8.26
CA GLU A 155 16.05 18.98 -8.53
C GLU A 155 15.92 19.90 -9.76
N TRP A 156 15.35 19.34 -10.82
CA TRP A 156 14.94 20.09 -12.00
C TRP A 156 13.66 19.55 -12.59
N LEU A 157 12.91 20.41 -13.30
CA LEU A 157 11.71 20.06 -14.00
C LEU A 157 11.65 20.84 -15.33
N THR A 158 11.20 20.19 -16.39
CA THR A 158 10.99 20.79 -17.71
C THR A 158 9.58 20.48 -18.20
N VAL A 159 8.90 21.50 -18.69
CA VAL A 159 7.57 21.40 -19.28
C VAL A 159 7.64 21.75 -20.74
N GLU A 160 7.07 20.91 -21.59
CA GLU A 160 6.83 21.19 -23.00
C GLU A 160 5.33 21.15 -23.27
N VAL A 161 4.84 22.18 -23.94
CA VAL A 161 3.43 22.29 -24.33
C VAL A 161 3.33 22.41 -25.84
N ARG A 162 2.57 21.47 -26.44
CA ARG A 162 2.18 21.52 -27.85
C ARG A 162 0.85 22.24 -27.97
N SER A 163 0.84 23.40 -28.60
CA SER A 163 -0.34 24.21 -28.77
C SER A 163 -0.21 25.13 -29.99
N SER A 164 -1.28 25.26 -30.76
CA SER A 164 -1.34 26.19 -31.94
C SER A 164 -0.21 26.00 -32.94
N GLY A 165 0.20 24.75 -33.18
CA GLY A 165 1.28 24.40 -34.13
C GLY A 165 2.69 24.72 -33.62
N LYS A 166 2.86 25.06 -32.35
CA LYS A 166 4.15 25.38 -31.73
C LYS A 166 4.41 24.47 -30.54
N ILE A 167 5.70 24.26 -30.26
CA ILE A 167 6.20 23.59 -29.07
C ILE A 167 6.81 24.66 -28.18
N HIS A 168 6.22 24.86 -27.00
CA HIS A 168 6.68 25.79 -26.00
C HIS A 168 7.41 25.00 -24.90
N ARG A 169 8.52 25.51 -24.36
CA ARG A 169 9.29 24.91 -23.26
C ARG A 169 9.59 25.92 -22.19
N GLN A 170 9.51 25.47 -20.94
CA GLN A 170 9.99 26.20 -19.77
C GLN A 170 10.65 25.22 -18.80
N SER A 171 11.78 25.65 -18.19
CA SER A 171 12.54 24.83 -17.25
C SER A 171 12.57 25.48 -15.88
N TYR A 172 12.63 24.61 -14.86
CA TYR A 172 12.62 25.00 -13.45
C TYR A 172 13.72 24.26 -12.69
N GLU A 173 14.15 24.85 -11.58
CA GLU A 173 15.12 24.27 -10.66
C GLU A 173 14.64 24.50 -9.22
N ARG A 174 14.37 23.42 -8.48
CA ARG A 174 13.89 23.44 -7.09
C ARG A 174 12.74 24.43 -6.85
N GLY A 175 11.75 24.39 -7.74
CA GLY A 175 10.57 25.25 -7.67
C GLY A 175 10.69 26.62 -8.30
N LYS A 176 11.86 27.05 -8.74
CA LYS A 176 12.08 28.37 -9.34
C LYS A 176 12.20 28.28 -10.85
N SER A 177 11.61 29.24 -11.58
CA SER A 177 11.79 29.36 -13.03
C SER A 177 13.24 29.58 -13.36
N LYS A 178 13.82 28.75 -14.24
CA LYS A 178 15.20 28.85 -14.74
C LYS A 178 15.26 29.55 -16.09
N THR A 179 14.24 29.34 -16.93
CA THR A 179 14.11 29.95 -18.24
C THR A 179 12.73 30.62 -18.39
N PRO A 180 12.57 31.62 -19.25
CA PRO A 180 11.26 32.05 -19.69
C PRO A 180 10.58 30.96 -20.54
N LEU A 181 9.27 31.10 -20.80
CA LEU A 181 8.56 30.23 -21.74
C LEU A 181 9.01 30.56 -23.18
N GLU A 182 9.67 29.65 -23.85
CA GLU A 182 10.24 29.83 -25.19
C GLU A 182 9.62 28.89 -26.20
N VAL A 183 9.51 29.33 -27.45
CA VAL A 183 9.13 28.45 -28.57
C VAL A 183 10.38 27.73 -29.06
N ILE A 184 10.44 26.44 -28.93
CA ILE A 184 11.59 25.60 -29.29
C ILE A 184 11.42 24.88 -30.64
N GLY A 185 10.20 24.87 -31.18
CA GLY A 185 9.91 24.15 -32.43
C GLY A 185 8.47 24.31 -32.86
N THR A 186 8.13 23.59 -33.92
CA THR A 186 6.77 23.50 -34.47
C THR A 186 6.28 22.06 -34.39
N CYS A 187 4.98 21.87 -34.22
CA CYS A 187 4.30 20.57 -34.30
C CYS A 187 3.25 20.59 -35.44
N PRO A 188 2.80 19.41 -35.91
CA PRO A 188 1.71 19.33 -36.88
C PRO A 188 0.49 20.13 -36.43
N GLY A 189 -0.19 20.77 -37.37
CA GLY A 189 -1.40 21.54 -37.06
C GLY A 189 -2.47 20.61 -36.48
N GLY A 190 -2.99 20.98 -35.28
CA GLY A 190 -3.98 20.17 -34.55
C GLY A 190 -3.36 19.23 -33.49
N GLU A 191 -2.06 19.02 -33.48
CA GLU A 191 -1.42 18.28 -32.38
C GLU A 191 -1.33 19.15 -31.12
N THR A 192 -1.88 18.64 -30.02
CA THR A 192 -1.86 19.30 -28.69
C THR A 192 -1.36 18.31 -27.64
N GLY A 193 -0.97 18.81 -26.49
CA GLY A 193 -0.58 17.96 -25.35
C GLY A 193 0.44 18.63 -24.45
N THR A 194 0.68 17.96 -23.33
CA THR A 194 1.69 18.38 -22.35
C THR A 194 2.71 17.27 -22.15
N ARG A 195 3.97 17.64 -22.01
CA ARG A 195 5.07 16.76 -21.61
C ARG A 195 5.76 17.38 -20.42
N VAL A 196 5.82 16.65 -19.32
CA VAL A 196 6.52 17.04 -18.09
C VAL A 196 7.62 16.03 -17.82
N THR A 197 8.85 16.52 -17.71
CA THR A 197 10.01 15.70 -17.28
C THR A 197 10.55 16.27 -16.00
N PHE A 198 10.75 15.43 -14.98
CA PHE A 198 11.26 15.90 -13.69
C PHE A 198 12.21 14.87 -13.06
N LYS A 199 13.13 15.36 -12.25
CA LYS A 199 14.06 14.54 -11.46
C LYS A 199 13.89 14.87 -9.98
N PRO A 200 13.60 13.88 -9.12
CA PRO A 200 13.44 14.09 -7.68
C PRO A 200 14.71 14.70 -7.05
N ASP A 201 14.52 15.62 -6.08
CA ASP A 201 15.64 16.23 -5.37
C ASP A 201 16.17 15.31 -4.26
N PRO A 202 17.44 14.82 -4.31
CA PRO A 202 17.99 13.95 -3.27
C PRO A 202 18.14 14.65 -1.91
N LEU A 203 18.08 15.98 -1.86
CA LEU A 203 18.04 16.72 -0.60
C LEU A 203 16.71 16.53 0.15
N ILE A 204 15.66 16.17 -0.55
CA ILE A 204 14.32 15.90 0.01
C ILE A 204 14.11 14.39 0.21
N PHE A 205 14.41 13.60 -0.83
CA PHE A 205 14.25 12.15 -0.83
C PHE A 205 15.57 11.45 -0.45
N GLN A 206 15.89 11.49 0.84
CA GLN A 206 17.16 10.97 1.36
C GLN A 206 17.23 9.44 1.43
N GLU A 207 16.08 8.77 1.50
CA GLU A 207 15.99 7.31 1.55
C GLU A 207 16.25 6.70 0.17
N THR A 208 15.59 7.21 -0.87
CA THR A 208 15.72 6.77 -2.26
C THR A 208 15.18 7.80 -3.24
N THR A 209 15.83 7.92 -4.39
CA THR A 209 15.34 8.66 -5.57
C THR A 209 15.01 7.72 -6.73
N VAL A 210 15.11 6.40 -6.51
CA VAL A 210 14.89 5.37 -7.53
C VAL A 210 13.41 5.00 -7.57
N PHE A 211 12.79 5.13 -8.73
CA PHE A 211 11.41 4.73 -8.96
C PHE A 211 11.29 3.22 -9.14
N ASP A 212 10.31 2.62 -8.46
CA ASP A 212 9.96 1.21 -8.64
C ASP A 212 8.96 1.07 -9.80
N TYR A 213 9.37 0.31 -10.82
CA TYR A 213 8.56 0.08 -12.02
C TYR A 213 7.24 -0.64 -11.70
N ASP A 214 7.27 -1.62 -10.80
CA ASP A 214 6.10 -2.44 -10.50
C ASP A 214 5.06 -1.67 -9.69
N ILE A 215 5.48 -0.77 -8.80
CA ILE A 215 4.59 0.16 -8.10
C ILE A 215 3.88 1.09 -9.10
N LEU A 216 4.62 1.69 -10.03
CA LEU A 216 4.02 2.53 -11.07
C LEU A 216 3.10 1.72 -11.98
N ARG A 217 3.52 0.52 -12.41
CA ARG A 217 2.74 -0.38 -13.27
C ARG A 217 1.38 -0.70 -12.67
N GLN A 218 1.33 -1.00 -11.38
CA GLN A 218 0.09 -1.32 -10.66
C GLN A 218 -0.86 -0.12 -10.66
N ARG A 219 -0.38 1.04 -10.25
CA ARG A 219 -1.22 2.25 -10.18
C ARG A 219 -1.71 2.71 -11.55
N LEU A 220 -0.86 2.70 -12.57
CA LEU A 220 -1.25 3.09 -13.93
C LEU A 220 -2.28 2.14 -14.55
N ARG A 221 -2.19 0.83 -14.24
CA ARG A 221 -3.21 -0.16 -14.62
C ARG A 221 -4.57 0.17 -13.98
N GLU A 222 -4.59 0.49 -12.71
CA GLU A 222 -5.82 0.88 -11.99
C GLU A 222 -6.46 2.11 -12.62
N MET A 223 -5.66 3.15 -12.91
CA MET A 223 -6.13 4.37 -13.57
C MET A 223 -6.73 4.09 -14.96
N ALA A 224 -6.14 3.15 -15.72
CA ALA A 224 -6.65 2.75 -17.03
C ALA A 224 -8.00 2.02 -16.92
N PHE A 225 -8.20 1.18 -15.89
CA PHE A 225 -9.52 0.56 -15.61
C PHE A 225 -10.60 1.59 -15.25
N LEU A 226 -10.24 2.60 -14.45
CA LEU A 226 -11.17 3.64 -14.00
C LEU A 226 -11.54 4.63 -15.10
N THR A 227 -10.72 4.74 -16.15
CA THR A 227 -10.95 5.67 -17.28
C THR A 227 -11.09 4.86 -18.56
N LYS A 228 -12.33 4.43 -18.81
CA LYS A 228 -12.69 3.59 -19.95
C LYS A 228 -12.13 4.12 -21.28
N GLY A 229 -11.38 3.26 -22.00
CA GLY A 229 -10.81 3.57 -23.31
C GLY A 229 -9.53 4.44 -23.28
N LEU A 230 -9.09 4.92 -22.12
CA LEU A 230 -7.81 5.61 -21.98
C LEU A 230 -6.66 4.62 -22.14
N ARG A 231 -5.71 4.93 -23.03
CA ARG A 231 -4.47 4.17 -23.17
C ARG A 231 -3.39 4.79 -22.30
N ILE A 232 -2.77 3.97 -21.46
CA ILE A 232 -1.62 4.38 -20.64
C ILE A 232 -0.45 3.43 -20.96
N THR A 233 0.71 3.97 -21.34
CA THR A 233 1.91 3.21 -21.63
C THR A 233 2.99 3.56 -20.60
N LEU A 234 3.53 2.56 -19.92
CA LEU A 234 4.68 2.69 -19.00
C LEU A 234 5.91 2.07 -19.66
N THR A 235 7.00 2.82 -19.75
CA THR A 235 8.29 2.39 -20.30
C THR A 235 9.39 2.62 -19.29
N ASP A 236 10.28 1.63 -19.09
CA ASP A 236 11.50 1.75 -18.28
C ASP A 236 12.72 1.62 -19.20
N LEU A 237 13.47 2.69 -19.31
CA LEU A 237 14.67 2.77 -20.16
C LEU A 237 15.96 2.42 -19.40
N ARG A 238 15.87 2.17 -18.09
CA ARG A 238 17.05 1.80 -17.28
C ARG A 238 17.56 0.42 -17.67
N SER A 239 18.88 0.25 -17.74
CA SER A 239 19.49 -1.05 -18.02
C SER A 239 19.26 -2.04 -16.88
N THR A 240 18.76 -3.23 -17.17
CA THR A 240 18.54 -4.28 -16.18
C THR A 240 19.63 -5.39 -16.19
N GLY A 241 20.75 -5.23 -16.89
CA GLY A 241 21.79 -6.26 -17.01
C GLY A 241 23.21 -5.70 -16.99
N GLU A 242 24.15 -6.51 -16.45
CA GLU A 242 25.59 -6.20 -16.41
C GLU A 242 26.30 -6.35 -17.78
N GLU A 243 25.64 -6.91 -18.80
CA GLU A 243 26.21 -7.08 -20.14
C GLU A 243 25.49 -6.14 -21.14
N GLU A 244 26.25 -5.36 -21.89
CA GLU A 244 25.78 -4.36 -22.87
C GLU A 244 24.95 -4.95 -24.03
N GLU A 245 24.87 -6.26 -24.20
CA GLU A 245 24.24 -6.91 -25.37
C GLU A 245 22.74 -7.18 -25.25
N GLU A 246 22.10 -7.01 -24.06
CA GLU A 246 20.64 -7.17 -23.90
C GLU A 246 20.00 -6.03 -23.12
N LYS A 247 19.99 -4.80 -23.66
CA LYS A 247 19.10 -3.73 -23.18
C LYS A 247 17.65 -4.09 -23.49
N LYS A 248 17.00 -4.89 -22.66
CA LYS A 248 15.55 -5.14 -22.77
C LYS A 248 14.78 -4.01 -22.10
N VAL A 249 14.24 -3.12 -22.91
CA VAL A 249 13.28 -2.09 -22.47
C VAL A 249 12.05 -2.80 -21.91
N ARG A 250 11.69 -2.50 -20.64
CA ARG A 250 10.44 -2.97 -20.02
C ARG A 250 9.33 -2.04 -20.41
N GLN A 251 8.30 -2.53 -21.09
CA GLN A 251 7.14 -1.73 -21.49
C GLN A 251 5.84 -2.49 -21.26
N HIS A 252 4.85 -1.76 -20.70
CA HIS A 252 3.48 -2.24 -20.59
C HIS A 252 2.51 -1.17 -21.08
N THR A 253 1.49 -1.59 -21.83
CA THR A 253 0.40 -0.72 -22.27
C THR A 253 -0.93 -1.23 -21.74
N PHE A 254 -1.68 -0.35 -21.11
CA PHE A 254 -3.01 -0.61 -20.55
C PHE A 254 -4.06 0.15 -21.33
N CYS A 255 -5.15 -0.54 -21.70
CA CYS A 255 -6.32 0.07 -22.32
C CYS A 255 -7.50 -0.89 -22.12
N TYR A 256 -8.54 -0.46 -21.40
CA TYR A 256 -9.67 -1.30 -21.01
C TYR A 256 -10.99 -0.68 -21.47
N GLU A 257 -11.57 -1.27 -22.50
CA GLU A 257 -12.87 -0.82 -23.05
C GLU A 257 -14.05 -1.18 -22.15
N GLY A 258 -13.92 -2.21 -21.34
CA GLY A 258 -14.94 -2.62 -20.37
C GLY A 258 -14.92 -1.82 -19.06
N GLY A 259 -13.91 -0.97 -18.85
CA GLY A 259 -13.78 -0.13 -17.67
C GLY A 259 -13.82 -0.92 -16.36
N ILE A 260 -14.60 -0.47 -15.37
CA ILE A 260 -14.68 -1.12 -14.05
C ILE A 260 -15.29 -2.53 -14.09
N ARG A 261 -16.03 -2.92 -15.12
CA ARG A 261 -16.48 -4.31 -15.30
C ARG A 261 -15.28 -5.24 -15.55
N GLU A 262 -14.37 -4.80 -16.41
CA GLU A 262 -13.14 -5.53 -16.70
C GLU A 262 -12.23 -5.56 -15.47
N PHE A 263 -12.24 -4.51 -14.67
CA PHE A 263 -11.51 -4.46 -13.40
C PHE A 263 -12.00 -5.52 -12.42
N VAL A 264 -13.32 -5.67 -12.23
CA VAL A 264 -13.87 -6.75 -11.39
C VAL A 264 -13.48 -8.13 -11.94
N THR A 265 -13.51 -8.34 -13.25
CA THR A 265 -13.07 -9.60 -13.88
C THR A 265 -11.58 -9.85 -13.61
N TYR A 266 -10.76 -8.82 -13.74
CA TYR A 266 -9.32 -8.88 -13.45
C TYR A 266 -9.04 -9.27 -11.99
N LEU A 267 -9.73 -8.65 -11.02
CA LEU A 267 -9.58 -8.94 -9.60
C LEU A 267 -10.07 -10.35 -9.23
N ASN A 268 -11.05 -10.88 -9.98
CA ASN A 268 -11.58 -12.24 -9.79
C ASN A 268 -10.82 -13.32 -10.55
N ARG A 269 -9.74 -12.99 -11.29
CA ARG A 269 -8.96 -13.99 -12.05
C ARG A 269 -8.43 -15.13 -11.18
N SER A 270 -8.05 -14.82 -9.94
CA SER A 270 -7.56 -15.80 -8.94
C SER A 270 -8.65 -16.37 -8.05
N LYS A 271 -9.91 -15.93 -8.18
CA LYS A 271 -11.09 -16.40 -7.43
C LYS A 271 -12.02 -17.17 -8.39
N LYS A 272 -12.93 -17.99 -7.84
CA LYS A 272 -13.94 -18.68 -8.63
C LYS A 272 -15.28 -17.92 -8.55
N PRO A 273 -15.69 -17.20 -9.61
CA PRO A 273 -16.97 -16.53 -9.62
C PRO A 273 -18.14 -17.51 -9.45
N LEU A 274 -19.17 -17.11 -8.73
CA LEU A 274 -20.40 -17.93 -8.54
C LEU A 274 -21.33 -17.89 -9.76
N TYR A 275 -21.12 -16.92 -10.64
CA TYR A 275 -21.85 -16.70 -11.89
C TYR A 275 -20.97 -15.87 -12.85
N ASP A 276 -21.16 -16.04 -14.18
CA ASP A 276 -20.28 -15.44 -15.19
C ASP A 276 -20.48 -13.95 -15.39
N LYS A 277 -21.71 -13.45 -15.18
CA LYS A 277 -22.08 -12.07 -15.49
C LYS A 277 -21.70 -11.09 -14.38
N VAL A 278 -20.81 -10.15 -14.65
CA VAL A 278 -20.55 -9.02 -13.73
C VAL A 278 -21.78 -8.12 -13.69
N MET A 279 -22.32 -7.86 -12.51
CA MET A 279 -23.37 -6.88 -12.31
C MET A 279 -22.78 -5.47 -12.49
N TYR A 280 -23.47 -4.62 -13.26
CA TYR A 280 -23.02 -3.27 -13.54
C TYR A 280 -24.18 -2.30 -13.49
N PHE A 281 -23.98 -1.21 -12.79
CA PHE A 281 -24.97 -0.17 -12.57
C PHE A 281 -24.34 1.19 -12.79
N GLU A 282 -25.03 2.07 -13.51
CA GLU A 282 -24.59 3.46 -13.70
C GLU A 282 -25.76 4.42 -13.72
N GLY A 283 -25.53 5.65 -13.33
CA GLY A 283 -26.54 6.70 -13.40
C GLY A 283 -26.11 7.99 -12.74
N THR A 284 -26.93 9.02 -12.92
CA THR A 284 -26.69 10.33 -12.31
C THR A 284 -27.86 10.71 -11.44
N LYS A 285 -27.59 11.11 -10.20
CA LYS A 285 -28.60 11.66 -9.28
C LYS A 285 -27.98 12.75 -8.41
N ASN A 286 -28.66 13.86 -8.23
CA ASN A 286 -28.21 15.02 -7.44
C ASN A 286 -26.79 15.50 -7.86
N ASN A 287 -26.53 15.59 -9.15
CA ASN A 287 -25.20 15.93 -9.73
C ASN A 287 -24.06 14.96 -9.36
N VAL A 288 -24.37 13.80 -8.81
CA VAL A 288 -23.41 12.72 -8.56
C VAL A 288 -23.62 11.65 -9.63
N TYR A 289 -22.61 11.40 -10.45
CA TYR A 289 -22.57 10.26 -11.35
C TYR A 289 -22.01 9.07 -10.56
N VAL A 290 -22.73 7.97 -10.58
CA VAL A 290 -22.39 6.73 -9.86
C VAL A 290 -22.19 5.62 -10.88
N GLU A 291 -21.12 4.88 -10.75
CA GLU A 291 -20.78 3.70 -11.52
C GLU A 291 -20.34 2.59 -10.58
N VAL A 292 -20.97 1.44 -10.65
CA VAL A 292 -20.71 0.31 -9.77
C VAL A 292 -20.63 -0.97 -10.60
N ALA A 293 -19.57 -1.75 -10.36
CA ALA A 293 -19.45 -3.12 -10.87
C ALA A 293 -19.21 -4.09 -9.71
N LEU A 294 -19.87 -5.25 -9.71
CA LEU A 294 -19.69 -6.25 -8.67
C LEU A 294 -19.93 -7.67 -9.18
N GLN A 295 -19.28 -8.63 -8.50
CA GLN A 295 -19.47 -10.06 -8.73
C GLN A 295 -19.16 -10.83 -7.45
N HIS A 296 -19.97 -11.84 -7.11
CA HIS A 296 -19.68 -12.73 -5.99
C HIS A 296 -18.84 -13.93 -6.47
N ASN A 297 -17.95 -14.36 -5.62
CA ASN A 297 -17.06 -15.50 -5.80
C ASN A 297 -17.13 -16.44 -4.60
N ASP A 298 -16.36 -17.51 -4.59
CA ASP A 298 -16.36 -18.54 -3.56
C ASP A 298 -15.51 -18.22 -2.32
N SER A 299 -14.83 -17.07 -2.29
CA SER A 299 -14.02 -16.65 -1.13
C SER A 299 -14.89 -16.28 0.08
N TYR A 300 -14.26 -16.13 1.23
CA TYR A 300 -14.89 -15.75 2.49
C TYR A 300 -14.69 -14.27 2.86
N THR A 301 -13.83 -13.56 2.11
CA THR A 301 -13.53 -12.16 2.30
C THR A 301 -14.30 -11.28 1.33
N ASP A 302 -14.64 -10.06 1.74
CA ASP A 302 -15.15 -9.01 0.86
C ASP A 302 -13.98 -8.14 0.35
N SER A 303 -14.07 -7.72 -0.91
CA SER A 303 -13.11 -6.86 -1.58
C SER A 303 -13.89 -5.70 -2.22
N GLU A 304 -13.99 -4.56 -1.51
CA GLU A 304 -14.73 -3.38 -1.94
C GLU A 304 -13.75 -2.22 -2.15
N TYR A 305 -13.61 -1.75 -3.39
CA TYR A 305 -12.72 -0.66 -3.76
C TYR A 305 -13.51 0.57 -4.16
N CYS A 306 -13.17 1.69 -3.55
CA CYS A 306 -13.93 2.93 -3.63
C CYS A 306 -13.12 4.03 -4.29
N PHE A 307 -13.74 4.72 -5.24
CA PHE A 307 -13.10 5.80 -5.99
C PHE A 307 -14.00 7.02 -6.10
N VAL A 308 -13.40 8.19 -5.99
CA VAL A 308 -14.06 9.50 -6.18
C VAL A 308 -13.23 10.31 -7.16
N ASN A 309 -13.78 10.63 -8.33
CA ASN A 309 -13.05 11.31 -9.41
C ASN A 309 -11.71 10.59 -9.74
N ASN A 310 -11.73 9.26 -9.81
CA ASN A 310 -10.59 8.37 -10.01
C ASN A 310 -9.52 8.35 -8.88
N ILE A 311 -9.78 9.04 -7.77
CA ILE A 311 -8.95 8.98 -6.57
C ILE A 311 -9.40 7.79 -5.71
N ASN A 312 -8.47 6.94 -5.31
CA ASN A 312 -8.74 5.86 -4.37
C ASN A 312 -9.08 6.41 -2.98
N THR A 313 -10.19 5.93 -2.41
CA THR A 313 -10.63 6.25 -1.05
C THR A 313 -10.64 4.97 -0.20
N PRO A 314 -9.50 4.51 0.32
CA PRO A 314 -9.39 3.21 1.00
C PRO A 314 -10.25 3.11 2.27
N GLU A 315 -10.57 4.22 2.92
CA GLU A 315 -11.51 4.27 4.04
C GLU A 315 -12.97 4.41 3.58
N GLY A 316 -13.23 4.37 2.25
CA GLY A 316 -14.55 4.52 1.67
C GLY A 316 -15.14 5.91 1.86
N GLY A 317 -16.27 5.98 2.54
CA GLY A 317 -17.01 7.21 2.78
C GLY A 317 -18.50 7.02 2.48
N MET A 318 -19.22 8.15 2.27
CA MET A 318 -20.66 8.15 2.13
C MET A 318 -21.18 7.34 0.94
N HIS A 319 -20.45 7.27 -0.17
CA HIS A 319 -20.82 6.45 -1.33
C HIS A 319 -20.77 4.94 -1.01
N LEU A 320 -19.76 4.46 -0.25
CA LEU A 320 -19.70 3.08 0.22
C LEU A 320 -20.86 2.76 1.17
N VAL A 321 -21.20 3.68 2.07
CA VAL A 321 -22.36 3.51 2.97
C VAL A 321 -23.65 3.37 2.16
N GLY A 322 -23.84 4.19 1.12
CA GLY A 322 -24.98 4.09 0.21
C GLY A 322 -25.02 2.74 -0.52
N PHE A 323 -23.90 2.27 -1.04
CA PHE A 323 -23.79 0.97 -1.71
C PHE A 323 -24.14 -0.20 -0.77
N ARG A 324 -23.55 -0.24 0.41
CA ARG A 324 -23.81 -1.32 1.41
C ARG A 324 -25.26 -1.34 1.86
N ASN A 325 -25.90 -0.18 2.03
CA ASN A 325 -27.34 -0.08 2.34
C ASN A 325 -28.20 -0.64 1.20
N ALA A 326 -27.91 -0.22 -0.04
CA ALA A 326 -28.62 -0.69 -1.21
C ALA A 326 -28.57 -2.22 -1.37
N LEU A 327 -27.39 -2.81 -1.24
CA LEU A 327 -27.21 -4.26 -1.28
C LEU A 327 -28.04 -4.96 -0.20
N THR A 328 -27.86 -4.56 1.06
CA THR A 328 -28.49 -5.20 2.19
C THR A 328 -30.01 -5.17 2.10
N LYS A 329 -30.56 -4.02 1.76
CA LYS A 329 -32.02 -3.83 1.58
C LYS A 329 -32.55 -4.67 0.42
N THR A 330 -31.94 -4.55 -0.76
CA THR A 330 -32.49 -5.14 -1.99
C THR A 330 -32.43 -6.67 -1.98
N PHE A 331 -31.33 -7.27 -1.49
CA PHE A 331 -31.25 -8.73 -1.35
C PHE A 331 -32.21 -9.30 -0.32
N ASN A 332 -32.42 -8.64 0.82
CA ASN A 332 -33.44 -9.05 1.80
C ASN A 332 -34.86 -8.94 1.23
N GLU A 333 -35.21 -7.83 0.58
CA GLU A 333 -36.51 -7.66 -0.07
C GLU A 333 -36.76 -8.76 -1.12
N TYR A 334 -35.76 -9.05 -1.98
CA TYR A 334 -35.84 -10.09 -2.99
C TYR A 334 -36.01 -11.48 -2.36
N GLY A 335 -35.18 -11.80 -1.34
CA GLY A 335 -35.22 -13.09 -0.63
C GLY A 335 -36.56 -13.35 0.01
N ARG A 336 -37.20 -12.34 0.64
CA ARG A 336 -38.54 -12.41 1.24
C ARG A 336 -39.61 -12.58 0.16
N LYS A 337 -39.64 -11.71 -0.86
CA LYS A 337 -40.62 -11.74 -1.95
C LYS A 337 -40.66 -13.09 -2.65
N ASN A 338 -39.51 -13.73 -2.84
CA ASN A 338 -39.39 -15.01 -3.53
C ASN A 338 -39.34 -16.22 -2.59
N LYS A 339 -39.64 -16.06 -1.29
CA LYS A 339 -39.69 -17.09 -0.28
C LYS A 339 -38.41 -17.94 -0.15
N ILE A 340 -37.25 -17.34 -0.50
CA ILE A 340 -35.95 -17.96 -0.26
C ILE A 340 -35.58 -17.78 1.22
N LEU A 341 -35.87 -16.61 1.80
CA LEU A 341 -35.85 -16.32 3.22
C LEU A 341 -37.23 -16.62 3.80
N LYS A 342 -37.30 -17.51 4.81
CA LYS A 342 -38.53 -17.84 5.49
C LYS A 342 -38.97 -16.73 6.43
N ASP A 343 -40.27 -16.57 6.68
CA ASP A 343 -40.81 -15.50 7.50
C ASP A 343 -40.29 -15.49 8.94
N ASN A 344 -39.91 -16.67 9.47
CA ASN A 344 -39.36 -16.87 10.80
C ASN A 344 -37.81 -16.73 10.87
N GLU A 345 -37.13 -16.60 9.74
CA GLU A 345 -35.68 -16.39 9.70
C GLU A 345 -35.36 -14.88 9.83
N PRO A 346 -34.30 -14.49 10.55
CA PRO A 346 -33.88 -13.11 10.59
C PRO A 346 -33.44 -12.62 9.20
N ASN A 347 -33.41 -11.30 9.00
CA ASN A 347 -32.82 -10.73 7.79
C ASN A 347 -31.31 -11.01 7.74
N LEU A 348 -30.79 -11.17 6.54
CA LEU A 348 -29.36 -11.25 6.28
C LEU A 348 -28.70 -9.93 6.68
N SER A 349 -27.58 -10.01 7.38
CA SER A 349 -26.75 -8.81 7.65
C SER A 349 -26.01 -8.34 6.39
N GLY A 350 -25.50 -7.11 6.41
CA GLY A 350 -24.67 -6.64 5.33
C GLY A 350 -23.41 -7.49 5.12
N GLU A 351 -22.83 -8.01 6.19
CA GLU A 351 -21.66 -8.89 6.16
C GLU A 351 -21.98 -10.22 5.46
N ASP A 352 -23.14 -10.82 5.76
CA ASP A 352 -23.57 -12.08 5.14
C ASP A 352 -23.72 -11.95 3.61
N ILE A 353 -24.19 -10.78 3.14
CA ILE A 353 -24.40 -10.51 1.72
C ILE A 353 -23.08 -10.18 1.01
N ARG A 354 -22.15 -9.53 1.70
CA ARG A 354 -20.86 -9.16 1.13
C ARG A 354 -19.83 -10.28 1.16
N GLU A 355 -20.04 -11.38 1.87
CA GLU A 355 -19.09 -12.50 1.86
C GLU A 355 -18.81 -12.97 0.43
N GLY A 356 -17.54 -12.90 0.03
CA GLY A 356 -17.07 -13.26 -1.32
C GLY A 356 -17.46 -12.26 -2.40
N ILE A 357 -17.79 -11.02 -2.07
CA ILE A 357 -18.02 -9.96 -3.06
C ILE A 357 -16.68 -9.37 -3.53
N THR A 358 -16.58 -9.09 -4.82
CA THR A 358 -15.62 -8.15 -5.39
C THR A 358 -16.42 -7.02 -6.01
N ALA A 359 -16.23 -5.79 -5.53
CA ALA A 359 -16.99 -4.63 -5.96
C ALA A 359 -16.09 -3.41 -6.19
N ILE A 360 -16.36 -2.69 -7.28
CA ILE A 360 -15.78 -1.37 -7.57
C ILE A 360 -16.90 -0.35 -7.49
N ILE A 361 -16.73 0.65 -6.65
CA ILE A 361 -17.67 1.75 -6.46
C ILE A 361 -16.97 3.04 -6.88
N SER A 362 -17.29 3.56 -8.04
CA SER A 362 -16.72 4.79 -8.59
C SER A 362 -17.79 5.86 -8.68
N ILE A 363 -17.51 7.05 -8.15
CA ILE A 363 -18.39 8.19 -8.31
C ILE A 363 -17.63 9.37 -8.90
N LYS A 364 -18.37 10.23 -9.63
CA LYS A 364 -17.88 11.51 -10.11
C LYS A 364 -18.77 12.60 -9.55
N ILE A 365 -18.16 13.55 -8.86
CA ILE A 365 -18.81 14.66 -8.18
C ILE A 365 -18.01 15.94 -8.40
N GLU A 366 -18.72 17.06 -8.59
CA GLU A 366 -18.11 18.34 -8.94
C GLU A 366 -17.26 18.93 -7.79
N ASP A 367 -17.74 18.84 -6.55
CA ASP A 367 -17.10 19.38 -5.36
C ASP A 367 -16.97 18.30 -4.27
N PRO A 368 -15.97 17.38 -4.35
CA PRO A 368 -15.79 16.34 -3.36
C PRO A 368 -15.17 16.91 -2.07
N GLN A 369 -15.77 16.56 -0.94
CA GLN A 369 -15.32 16.91 0.40
C GLN A 369 -14.72 15.66 1.07
N PHE A 370 -13.43 15.68 1.32
CA PHE A 370 -12.73 14.58 1.96
C PHE A 370 -12.46 14.87 3.44
N GLU A 371 -12.45 13.81 4.24
CA GLU A 371 -11.96 13.87 5.61
C GLU A 371 -10.42 13.88 5.58
N GLY A 372 -9.80 15.06 5.52
CA GLY A 372 -8.35 15.25 5.52
C GLY A 372 -7.69 15.38 4.15
N GLN A 373 -6.43 15.84 4.17
CA GLN A 373 -5.63 16.16 2.97
C GLN A 373 -5.27 14.92 2.12
N THR A 374 -5.17 13.76 2.74
CA THR A 374 -4.81 12.50 2.07
C THR A 374 -5.96 11.88 1.28
N LYS A 375 -7.15 12.52 1.26
CA LYS A 375 -8.33 12.13 0.46
C LYS A 375 -8.82 10.70 0.70
N GLN A 376 -8.58 10.11 1.86
CA GLN A 376 -8.83 8.69 2.15
C GLN A 376 -10.31 8.36 2.31
N LYS A 377 -11.16 9.33 2.68
CA LYS A 377 -12.57 9.12 2.96
C LYS A 377 -13.43 10.27 2.48
N LEU A 378 -14.54 9.95 1.78
CA LEU A 378 -15.48 10.95 1.27
C LEU A 378 -16.54 11.30 2.32
N GLY A 379 -16.72 12.62 2.57
CA GLY A 379 -17.71 13.16 3.50
C GLY A 379 -19.05 13.55 2.90
N ASN A 380 -19.17 13.75 1.57
CA ASN A 380 -20.37 14.22 0.90
C ASN A 380 -21.62 13.39 1.16
N VAL A 381 -22.61 13.93 1.87
CA VAL A 381 -23.84 13.21 2.23
C VAL A 381 -24.71 12.88 1.02
N GLU A 382 -24.73 13.74 -0.01
CA GLU A 382 -25.46 13.53 -1.26
C GLU A 382 -25.00 12.27 -2.02
N ALA A 383 -23.71 11.92 -1.92
CA ALA A 383 -23.15 10.71 -2.52
C ALA A 383 -23.81 9.44 -1.96
N ARG A 384 -24.15 9.41 -0.66
CA ARG A 384 -24.86 8.29 -0.04
C ARG A 384 -26.23 8.07 -0.69
N GLY A 385 -27.01 9.14 -0.76
CA GLY A 385 -28.37 9.06 -1.32
C GLY A 385 -28.40 8.73 -2.80
N ALA A 386 -27.46 9.27 -3.58
CA ALA A 386 -27.31 8.97 -4.99
C ALA A 386 -26.97 7.50 -5.22
N THR A 387 -25.93 6.98 -4.53
CA THR A 387 -25.48 5.60 -4.67
C THR A 387 -26.53 4.61 -4.20
N ASP A 388 -27.16 4.82 -3.02
CA ASP A 388 -28.23 3.96 -2.51
C ASP A 388 -29.37 3.85 -3.52
N SER A 389 -29.84 4.96 -4.05
CA SER A 389 -30.98 5.01 -4.96
C SER A 389 -30.70 4.30 -6.29
N ILE A 390 -29.56 4.65 -6.96
CA ILE A 390 -29.21 4.11 -8.26
C ILE A 390 -28.97 2.60 -8.16
N VAL A 391 -28.19 2.16 -7.15
CA VAL A 391 -27.88 0.75 -6.96
C VAL A 391 -29.13 -0.04 -6.57
N SER A 392 -29.95 0.44 -5.63
CA SER A 392 -31.19 -0.27 -5.23
C SER A 392 -32.15 -0.48 -6.40
N GLU A 393 -32.37 0.54 -7.21
CA GLU A 393 -33.27 0.46 -8.35
C GLU A 393 -32.75 -0.53 -9.40
N GLN A 394 -31.52 -0.38 -9.86
CA GLN A 394 -30.96 -1.21 -10.93
C GLN A 394 -30.68 -2.65 -10.48
N LEU A 395 -30.24 -2.84 -9.22
CA LEU A 395 -30.06 -4.18 -8.65
C LEU A 395 -31.39 -4.92 -8.58
N LYS A 396 -32.48 -4.25 -8.19
CA LYS A 396 -33.81 -4.86 -8.16
C LYS A 396 -34.21 -5.39 -9.55
N TYR A 397 -34.07 -4.58 -10.60
CA TYR A 397 -34.32 -5.03 -11.98
C TYR A 397 -33.41 -6.18 -12.38
N PHE A 398 -32.12 -6.10 -12.04
CA PHE A 398 -31.17 -7.16 -12.35
C PHE A 398 -31.54 -8.50 -11.71
N LEU A 399 -31.95 -8.51 -10.43
CA LEU A 399 -32.32 -9.72 -9.71
C LEU A 399 -33.62 -10.33 -10.29
N GLU A 400 -34.59 -9.50 -10.70
CA GLU A 400 -35.82 -9.98 -11.35
C GLU A 400 -35.54 -10.60 -12.73
N GLN A 401 -34.58 -10.06 -13.48
CA GLN A 401 -34.18 -10.61 -14.78
C GLN A 401 -33.26 -11.83 -14.67
N ASN A 402 -32.57 -12.03 -13.55
CA ASN A 402 -31.59 -13.11 -13.35
C ASN A 402 -31.89 -13.89 -12.06
N PRO A 403 -33.02 -14.61 -11.97
CA PRO A 403 -33.47 -15.26 -10.73
C PRO A 403 -32.52 -16.40 -10.26
N SER A 404 -31.78 -17.04 -11.16
CA SER A 404 -30.76 -18.03 -10.83
C SER A 404 -29.58 -17.41 -10.08
N ILE A 405 -29.07 -16.27 -10.55
CA ILE A 405 -27.99 -15.52 -9.88
C ILE A 405 -28.46 -15.03 -8.53
N ALA A 406 -29.66 -14.42 -8.47
CA ALA A 406 -30.23 -13.94 -7.24
C ALA A 406 -30.35 -15.05 -6.18
N ARG A 407 -30.84 -16.23 -6.56
CA ARG A 407 -30.93 -17.40 -5.68
C ARG A 407 -29.54 -17.87 -5.21
N THR A 408 -28.56 -17.89 -6.09
CA THR A 408 -27.18 -18.28 -5.76
C THR A 408 -26.59 -17.35 -4.71
N VAL A 409 -26.72 -16.04 -4.86
CA VAL A 409 -26.21 -15.05 -3.89
C VAL A 409 -26.93 -15.15 -2.55
N VAL A 410 -28.28 -15.19 -2.55
CA VAL A 410 -29.05 -15.30 -1.29
C VAL A 410 -28.71 -16.61 -0.54
N ASN A 411 -28.55 -17.73 -1.26
CA ASN A 411 -28.17 -19.00 -0.63
C ASN A 411 -26.75 -18.95 -0.04
N LYS A 412 -25.78 -18.33 -0.73
CA LYS A 412 -24.44 -18.11 -0.17
C LYS A 412 -24.53 -17.27 1.10
N SER A 413 -25.28 -16.18 1.07
CA SER A 413 -25.47 -15.28 2.23
C SER A 413 -26.13 -16.00 3.42
N LEU A 414 -27.07 -16.92 3.17
CA LEU A 414 -27.65 -17.81 4.22
C LEU A 414 -26.61 -18.76 4.81
N MET A 415 -25.71 -19.28 3.98
CA MET A 415 -24.60 -20.14 4.46
C MET A 415 -23.61 -19.32 5.30
N SER A 416 -23.29 -18.10 4.88
CA SER A 416 -22.47 -17.16 5.64
C SER A 416 -23.10 -16.83 7.00
N GLN A 417 -24.39 -16.47 7.03
CA GLN A 417 -25.12 -16.20 8.27
C GLN A 417 -25.01 -17.37 9.26
N ARG A 418 -25.25 -18.60 8.79
CA ARG A 418 -25.16 -19.82 9.64
C ARG A 418 -23.74 -20.05 10.16
N ALA A 419 -22.72 -19.81 9.31
CA ALA A 419 -21.33 -19.93 9.71
C ALA A 419 -20.95 -18.89 10.78
N ARG A 420 -21.34 -17.63 10.57
CA ARG A 420 -21.13 -16.53 11.53
C ARG A 420 -21.83 -16.78 12.86
N GLU A 421 -23.07 -17.26 12.85
CA GLU A 421 -23.78 -17.64 14.08
C GLU A 421 -23.10 -18.80 14.82
N ALA A 422 -22.57 -19.79 14.10
CA ALA A 422 -21.81 -20.89 14.67
C ALA A 422 -20.50 -20.41 15.28
N ALA A 423 -19.76 -19.54 14.57
CA ALA A 423 -18.54 -18.91 15.05
C ALA A 423 -18.80 -18.09 16.32
N ARG A 424 -19.89 -17.29 16.36
CA ARG A 424 -20.28 -16.51 17.54
C ARG A 424 -20.55 -17.42 18.74
N LYS A 425 -21.31 -18.51 18.55
CA LYS A 425 -21.57 -19.48 19.63
C LYS A 425 -20.30 -20.13 20.15
N ALA A 426 -19.38 -20.51 19.24
CA ALA A 426 -18.09 -21.06 19.63
C ALA A 426 -17.25 -20.06 20.44
N ARG A 427 -17.23 -18.79 20.02
CA ARG A 427 -16.58 -17.68 20.73
C ARG A 427 -17.17 -17.45 22.12
N GLU A 428 -18.49 -17.40 22.24
CA GLU A 428 -19.19 -17.25 23.53
C GLU A 428 -18.89 -18.40 24.49
N MET A 429 -18.84 -19.64 23.97
CA MET A 429 -18.49 -20.83 24.77
C MET A 429 -17.04 -20.76 25.28
N THR A 430 -16.11 -20.31 24.43
CA THR A 430 -14.71 -20.11 24.81
C THR A 430 -14.58 -18.99 25.84
N ARG A 431 -15.30 -17.89 25.65
CA ARG A 431 -15.32 -16.75 26.60
C ARG A 431 -15.92 -17.13 27.96
N ARG A 432 -16.99 -17.96 28.00
CA ARG A 432 -17.58 -18.46 29.26
C ARG A 432 -16.64 -19.40 30.01
N LYS A 433 -15.85 -20.22 29.30
CA LYS A 433 -14.80 -21.05 29.91
C LYS A 433 -13.65 -20.18 30.47
N SER A 434 -13.28 -19.08 29.80
CA SER A 434 -12.21 -18.18 30.25
C SER A 434 -12.62 -17.22 31.35
N VAL A 435 -13.92 -17.02 31.61
CA VAL A 435 -14.40 -16.21 32.76
C VAL A 435 -14.32 -16.99 34.07
N LEU A 436 -14.29 -18.33 34.00
CA LEU A 436 -14.07 -19.23 35.16
C LEU A 436 -12.58 -19.52 35.38
N ASP A 437 -11.77 -19.50 34.35
CA ASP A 437 -10.31 -19.47 34.40
C ASP A 437 -9.86 -18.03 34.12
N THR A 438 -9.47 -17.31 35.17
CA THR A 438 -8.83 -16.01 35.13
C THR A 438 -7.97 -15.88 33.86
N MET A 439 -8.18 -14.83 33.03
CA MET A 439 -7.45 -14.49 31.81
C MET A 439 -6.05 -15.15 31.71
N SER A 440 -5.98 -16.44 31.44
CA SER A 440 -4.69 -17.10 31.32
C SER A 440 -4.18 -16.88 29.90
N LEU A 441 -3.08 -16.16 29.81
CA LEU A 441 -2.27 -16.08 28.60
C LEU A 441 -1.95 -17.49 28.09
N PRO A 442 -1.73 -17.69 26.77
CA PRO A 442 -1.38 -19.00 26.24
C PRO A 442 -0.24 -19.62 27.05
N GLY A 443 -0.40 -20.85 27.52
CA GLY A 443 0.62 -21.50 28.37
C GLY A 443 2.01 -21.62 27.75
N LYS A 444 2.10 -21.49 26.41
CA LYS A 444 3.35 -21.48 25.67
C LYS A 444 3.98 -20.07 25.52
N LEU A 445 3.23 -18.99 25.84
CA LEU A 445 3.75 -17.64 25.80
C LEU A 445 4.73 -17.41 26.96
N ALA A 446 5.96 -17.04 26.64
CA ALA A 446 6.89 -16.47 27.62
C ALA A 446 6.78 -14.95 27.58
N ASP A 447 5.90 -14.40 28.43
CA ASP A 447 5.61 -12.96 28.45
C ASP A 447 6.75 -12.13 29.06
N CYS A 448 6.76 -10.81 28.79
CA CYS A 448 7.67 -9.86 29.39
C CYS A 448 7.10 -9.29 30.70
N SER A 449 7.97 -8.67 31.50
CA SER A 449 7.55 -8.14 32.81
C SER A 449 7.05 -6.69 32.76
N ASP A 450 7.51 -5.90 31.79
CA ASP A 450 6.99 -4.55 31.55
C ASP A 450 5.53 -4.63 31.07
N LYS A 451 4.73 -3.66 31.50
CA LYS A 451 3.29 -3.59 31.16
C LYS A 451 2.95 -2.40 30.26
N ASP A 452 3.91 -1.52 30.01
CA ASP A 452 3.71 -0.46 29.02
C ASP A 452 3.94 -1.04 27.61
N PRO A 453 2.87 -1.13 26.79
CA PRO A 453 2.99 -1.69 25.43
C PRO A 453 4.07 -1.04 24.58
N LYS A 454 4.34 0.25 24.78
CA LYS A 454 5.33 1.02 24.01
C LYS A 454 6.76 0.52 24.19
N ASN A 455 7.04 -0.13 25.33
CA ASN A 455 8.35 -0.70 25.64
C ASN A 455 8.43 -2.18 25.27
N CYS A 456 7.30 -2.81 24.96
CA CYS A 456 7.19 -4.26 24.82
C CYS A 456 7.17 -4.68 23.36
N GLU A 457 7.77 -5.81 23.08
CA GLU A 457 7.73 -6.46 21.76
C GLU A 457 7.54 -7.96 21.90
N ILE A 458 6.89 -8.58 20.92
CA ILE A 458 6.66 -10.03 20.88
C ILE A 458 7.31 -10.65 19.65
N PHE A 459 8.05 -11.73 19.85
CA PHE A 459 8.60 -12.55 18.80
C PHE A 459 7.71 -13.77 18.58
N LEU A 460 7.23 -13.93 17.36
CA LEU A 460 6.57 -15.13 16.87
C LEU A 460 7.64 -16.04 16.29
N VAL A 461 7.91 -17.16 16.95
CA VAL A 461 9.08 -18.01 16.64
C VAL A 461 8.62 -19.34 16.10
N GLU A 462 9.28 -19.81 15.04
CA GLU A 462 9.00 -21.13 14.47
C GLU A 462 9.49 -22.25 15.39
N GLY A 463 8.56 -23.07 15.83
CA GLY A 463 8.85 -24.30 16.58
C GLY A 463 9.28 -24.10 18.04
N ASP A 464 9.27 -25.22 18.77
CA ASP A 464 9.62 -25.23 20.19
C ASP A 464 11.15 -25.14 20.40
N SER A 465 11.96 -25.61 19.45
CA SER A 465 13.44 -25.60 19.54
C SER A 465 13.97 -24.15 19.47
N ALA A 466 13.70 -23.43 18.39
CA ALA A 466 14.07 -22.02 18.24
C ALA A 466 13.40 -21.15 19.32
N GLY A 467 12.14 -21.49 19.70
CA GLY A 467 11.46 -20.88 20.84
C GLY A 467 12.20 -21.05 22.17
N GLY A 468 12.90 -22.16 22.39
CA GLY A 468 13.73 -22.41 23.56
C GLY A 468 14.99 -21.53 23.58
N SER A 469 15.71 -21.45 22.46
CA SER A 469 16.86 -20.56 22.31
C SER A 469 16.46 -19.10 22.47
N ALA A 470 15.36 -18.65 21.84
CA ALA A 470 14.85 -17.29 21.96
C ALA A 470 14.42 -16.93 23.39
N LYS A 471 13.77 -17.84 24.11
CA LYS A 471 13.43 -17.65 25.54
C LYS A 471 14.66 -17.47 26.43
N SER A 472 15.76 -18.12 26.08
CA SER A 472 17.02 -17.98 26.81
C SER A 472 17.77 -16.70 26.45
N ALA A 473 17.70 -16.29 25.21
CA ALA A 473 18.36 -15.11 24.64
C ALA A 473 17.71 -13.77 25.06
N ARG A 474 16.38 -13.72 25.16
CA ARG A 474 15.58 -12.50 25.28
C ARG A 474 15.85 -11.60 26.47
N SER A 475 15.57 -10.31 26.34
CA SER A 475 15.32 -9.43 27.47
C SER A 475 13.98 -9.79 28.14
N ARG A 476 14.03 -10.32 29.37
CA ARG A 476 12.80 -10.67 30.10
C ARG A 476 11.96 -9.45 30.47
N ALA A 477 12.55 -8.28 30.49
CA ALA A 477 11.85 -7.03 30.82
C ALA A 477 10.87 -6.64 29.72
N THR A 478 11.31 -6.64 28.45
CA THR A 478 10.61 -6.01 27.33
C THR A 478 10.24 -6.96 26.19
N GLN A 479 10.81 -8.16 26.15
CA GLN A 479 10.62 -9.10 25.03
C GLN A 479 9.79 -10.32 25.46
N ALA A 480 8.71 -10.58 24.75
CA ALA A 480 7.89 -11.79 24.86
C ALA A 480 8.19 -12.74 23.71
N ILE A 481 8.09 -14.06 23.97
CA ILE A 481 8.29 -15.13 22.98
C ILE A 481 7.03 -15.99 22.90
N LEU A 482 6.49 -16.13 21.70
CA LEU A 482 5.40 -17.04 21.38
C LEU A 482 5.85 -18.06 20.34
N PRO A 483 6.23 -19.29 20.73
CA PRO A 483 6.55 -20.34 19.77
C PRO A 483 5.28 -20.82 19.10
N LEU A 484 5.33 -20.98 17.78
CA LEU A 484 4.27 -21.52 16.95
C LEU A 484 4.67 -22.91 16.45
N ARG A 485 3.77 -23.88 16.54
CA ARG A 485 4.05 -25.26 16.15
C ARG A 485 3.75 -25.50 14.68
N GLY A 486 4.78 -25.41 13.85
CA GLY A 486 4.71 -25.69 12.43
C GLY A 486 3.88 -24.67 11.65
N LYS A 487 3.44 -25.04 10.46
CA LYS A 487 2.67 -24.20 9.55
C LYS A 487 1.28 -23.93 10.13
N ILE A 488 0.94 -22.67 10.35
CA ILE A 488 -0.39 -22.27 10.81
C ILE A 488 -1.44 -22.49 9.71
N LEU A 489 -2.71 -22.43 10.08
CA LEU A 489 -3.82 -22.56 9.13
C LEU A 489 -3.74 -21.44 8.08
N ASN A 490 -3.82 -21.81 6.80
CA ASN A 490 -4.01 -20.84 5.73
C ASN A 490 -5.43 -20.26 5.79
N VAL A 491 -5.52 -19.02 6.29
CA VAL A 491 -6.82 -18.35 6.52
C VAL A 491 -7.49 -17.89 5.23
N GLU A 492 -6.74 -17.75 4.12
CA GLU A 492 -7.33 -17.45 2.81
C GLU A 492 -8.31 -18.52 2.34
N LYS A 493 -8.08 -19.78 2.73
CA LYS A 493 -8.88 -20.96 2.38
C LYS A 493 -9.83 -21.43 3.48
N ALA A 494 -9.83 -20.76 4.63
CA ALA A 494 -10.50 -21.25 5.81
C ALA A 494 -11.71 -20.39 6.18
N ARG A 495 -12.79 -21.06 6.55
CA ARG A 495 -13.95 -20.41 7.13
C ARG A 495 -13.65 -19.90 8.55
N GLU A 496 -14.33 -18.86 8.95
CA GLU A 496 -14.12 -18.17 10.23
C GLU A 496 -14.24 -19.12 11.44
N ASP A 497 -15.17 -20.08 11.42
CA ASP A 497 -15.33 -21.08 12.48
C ASP A 497 -14.08 -21.95 12.68
N ARG A 498 -13.37 -22.30 11.61
CA ARG A 498 -12.11 -23.03 11.66
C ARG A 498 -10.94 -22.18 12.15
N ILE A 499 -10.94 -20.89 11.81
CA ILE A 499 -9.92 -19.92 12.24
C ILE A 499 -9.96 -19.81 13.77
N TYR A 500 -11.13 -19.61 14.36
CA TYR A 500 -11.31 -19.61 15.81
C TYR A 500 -11.09 -20.97 16.49
N ALA A 501 -11.17 -22.08 15.75
CA ALA A 501 -10.85 -23.39 16.28
C ALA A 501 -9.35 -23.70 16.31
N ASN A 502 -8.52 -22.98 15.51
CA ASN A 502 -7.08 -23.22 15.42
C ASN A 502 -6.35 -22.69 16.67
N GLU A 503 -5.58 -23.56 17.34
CA GLU A 503 -4.92 -23.23 18.62
C GLU A 503 -3.80 -22.20 18.45
N GLU A 504 -3.05 -22.21 17.31
CA GLU A 504 -1.98 -21.25 17.05
C GLU A 504 -2.53 -19.85 16.82
N ILE A 505 -3.61 -19.74 16.04
CA ILE A 505 -4.30 -18.47 15.79
C ILE A 505 -4.93 -17.93 17.09
N LYS A 506 -5.57 -18.77 17.90
CA LYS A 506 -6.09 -18.38 19.22
C LYS A 506 -4.98 -17.84 20.11
N ALA A 507 -3.81 -18.50 20.10
CA ALA A 507 -2.68 -18.06 20.90
C ALA A 507 -2.19 -16.67 20.49
N MET A 508 -2.12 -16.38 19.18
CA MET A 508 -1.78 -15.05 18.67
C MET A 508 -2.81 -13.99 19.06
N ILE A 509 -4.11 -14.26 18.81
CA ILE A 509 -5.20 -13.32 19.17
C ILE A 509 -5.16 -12.99 20.67
N THR A 510 -4.97 -14.01 21.51
CA THR A 510 -4.91 -13.83 22.97
C THR A 510 -3.65 -13.08 23.40
N ALA A 511 -2.51 -13.38 22.79
CA ALA A 511 -1.24 -12.72 23.10
C ALA A 511 -1.27 -11.22 22.73
N PHE A 512 -1.79 -10.88 21.54
CA PHE A 512 -1.87 -9.48 21.09
C PHE A 512 -2.91 -8.67 21.89
N GLY A 513 -4.02 -9.28 22.26
CA GLY A 513 -5.09 -8.66 23.05
C GLY A 513 -6.06 -7.80 22.26
N THR A 514 -5.81 -7.55 20.96
CA THR A 514 -6.60 -6.63 20.12
C THR A 514 -7.95 -7.19 19.67
N GLY A 515 -8.17 -8.52 19.71
CA GLY A 515 -9.27 -9.14 18.98
C GLY A 515 -9.02 -9.17 17.47
N ILE A 516 -10.01 -9.60 16.68
CA ILE A 516 -9.97 -9.65 15.22
C ILE A 516 -11.27 -9.15 14.61
N HIS A 517 -11.28 -8.73 13.35
CA HIS A 517 -12.43 -8.18 12.61
C HIS A 517 -13.14 -7.08 13.39
N ASN A 518 -14.46 -7.22 13.59
CA ASN A 518 -15.30 -6.23 14.28
C ASN A 518 -14.98 -6.05 15.78
N ASP A 519 -14.29 -7.02 16.38
CA ASP A 519 -13.84 -6.94 17.78
C ASP A 519 -12.42 -6.35 17.88
N PHE A 520 -11.79 -5.99 16.74
CA PHE A 520 -10.45 -5.45 16.71
C PHE A 520 -10.40 -4.05 17.34
N ASP A 521 -9.52 -3.89 18.31
CA ASP A 521 -9.31 -2.65 19.03
C ASP A 521 -7.80 -2.46 19.27
N ILE A 522 -7.19 -1.59 18.47
CA ILE A 522 -5.75 -1.31 18.52
C ILE A 522 -5.29 -0.77 19.88
N SER A 523 -6.17 -0.08 20.62
CA SER A 523 -5.85 0.47 21.93
C SER A 523 -5.54 -0.62 22.98
N LYS A 524 -5.93 -1.87 22.71
CA LYS A 524 -5.67 -3.03 23.57
C LYS A 524 -4.42 -3.80 23.17
N LEU A 525 -3.66 -3.32 22.19
CA LEU A 525 -2.42 -3.96 21.76
C LEU A 525 -1.43 -3.99 22.93
N ARG A 526 -0.89 -5.18 23.21
CA ARG A 526 0.01 -5.42 24.34
C ARG A 526 1.48 -5.21 24.03
N TYR A 527 1.83 -5.15 22.75
CA TYR A 527 3.22 -5.06 22.27
C TYR A 527 3.32 -4.06 21.12
N ASP A 528 4.23 -3.09 21.24
CA ASP A 528 4.48 -2.10 20.17
C ASP A 528 4.97 -2.75 18.87
N LYS A 529 5.78 -3.81 18.99
CA LYS A 529 6.30 -4.54 17.85
C LYS A 529 5.91 -6.02 17.89
N ILE A 530 5.38 -6.50 16.78
CA ILE A 530 5.14 -7.90 16.49
C ILE A 530 6.19 -8.33 15.47
N ILE A 531 7.14 -9.15 15.91
CA ILE A 531 8.30 -9.53 15.12
C ILE A 531 8.18 -11.01 14.75
N ILE A 532 8.05 -11.28 13.46
CA ILE A 532 8.05 -12.65 12.92
C ILE A 532 9.50 -13.09 12.76
N MET A 533 9.85 -14.23 13.37
CA MET A 533 11.20 -14.76 13.39
C MET A 533 11.18 -16.24 13.04
N THR A 534 11.45 -16.56 11.79
CA THR A 534 11.44 -17.89 11.18
C THR A 534 12.82 -18.28 10.71
N ASP A 535 13.00 -19.55 10.40
CA ASP A 535 14.21 -20.07 9.81
C ASP A 535 14.45 -19.47 8.42
N ALA A 536 15.71 -19.31 8.02
CA ALA A 536 16.09 -18.72 6.75
C ALA A 536 16.02 -19.75 5.59
N ASP A 537 14.95 -20.52 5.53
CA ASP A 537 14.69 -21.52 4.50
C ASP A 537 13.32 -21.36 3.84
N VAL A 538 12.98 -22.24 2.91
CA VAL A 538 11.71 -22.18 2.15
C VAL A 538 10.49 -22.44 3.04
N ASP A 539 10.63 -23.23 4.12
CA ASP A 539 9.55 -23.50 5.06
C ASP A 539 9.29 -22.29 5.96
N GLY A 540 10.35 -21.64 6.44
CA GLY A 540 10.25 -20.38 7.19
C GLY A 540 9.61 -19.26 6.37
N ALA A 541 10.01 -19.09 5.11
CA ALA A 541 9.38 -18.12 4.20
C ALA A 541 7.89 -18.42 3.98
N HIS A 542 7.49 -19.69 3.94
CA HIS A 542 6.07 -20.07 3.86
C HIS A 542 5.33 -19.74 5.15
N ILE A 543 5.93 -19.95 6.32
CA ILE A 543 5.34 -19.59 7.62
C ILE A 543 5.16 -18.08 7.73
N ASP A 544 6.14 -17.28 7.31
CA ASP A 544 6.04 -15.83 7.21
C ASP A 544 4.82 -15.41 6.36
N THR A 545 4.68 -16.01 5.19
CA THR A 545 3.56 -15.74 4.29
C THR A 545 2.22 -16.09 4.92
N LEU A 546 2.11 -17.22 5.64
CA LEU A 546 0.89 -17.60 6.36
C LEU A 546 0.55 -16.62 7.48
N MET A 547 1.55 -16.18 8.25
CA MET A 547 1.35 -15.19 9.31
C MET A 547 0.96 -13.82 8.73
N LEU A 548 1.64 -13.38 7.68
CA LEU A 548 1.28 -12.13 6.99
C LEU A 548 -0.12 -12.19 6.39
N THR A 549 -0.54 -13.34 5.85
CA THR A 549 -1.91 -13.55 5.37
C THR A 549 -2.92 -13.39 6.50
N PHE A 550 -2.66 -13.98 7.66
CA PHE A 550 -3.52 -13.84 8.83
C PHE A 550 -3.60 -12.39 9.31
N LEU A 551 -2.46 -11.71 9.46
CA LEU A 551 -2.43 -10.30 9.90
C LEU A 551 -3.11 -9.38 8.88
N TYR A 552 -2.86 -9.58 7.60
CA TYR A 552 -3.48 -8.78 6.54
C TYR A 552 -5.00 -8.92 6.50
N ARG A 553 -5.51 -10.18 6.61
CA ARG A 553 -6.95 -10.46 6.51
C ARG A 553 -7.74 -10.10 7.77
N PHE A 554 -7.14 -10.24 8.95
CA PHE A 554 -7.87 -10.17 10.22
C PHE A 554 -7.46 -9.02 11.14
N MET A 555 -6.27 -8.44 10.93
CA MET A 555 -5.69 -7.36 11.73
C MET A 555 -4.92 -6.34 10.88
N PRO A 556 -5.47 -5.85 9.74
CA PRO A 556 -4.73 -4.99 8.79
C PRO A 556 -4.18 -3.71 9.44
N GLU A 557 -4.85 -3.19 10.46
CA GLU A 557 -4.41 -1.99 11.18
C GLU A 557 -3.06 -2.16 11.86
N LEU A 558 -2.68 -3.38 12.28
CA LEU A 558 -1.35 -3.65 12.83
C LEU A 558 -0.24 -3.40 11.79
N ILE A 559 -0.51 -3.71 10.52
CA ILE A 559 0.43 -3.45 9.43
C ILE A 559 0.40 -1.98 9.04
N LYS A 560 -0.79 -1.39 8.87
CA LYS A 560 -0.97 0.02 8.46
C LYS A 560 -0.32 0.98 9.47
N GLN A 561 -0.40 0.71 10.77
CA GLN A 561 0.20 1.52 11.82
C GLN A 561 1.67 1.16 12.08
N GLY A 562 2.20 0.11 11.43
CA GLY A 562 3.61 -0.22 11.41
C GLY A 562 4.11 -0.99 12.63
N HIS A 563 3.26 -1.83 13.21
CA HIS A 563 3.60 -2.70 14.32
C HIS A 563 4.21 -4.04 13.91
N VAL A 564 4.20 -4.41 12.60
CA VAL A 564 4.62 -5.72 12.11
C VAL A 564 6.00 -5.66 11.46
N TYR A 565 6.88 -6.58 11.87
CA TYR A 565 8.26 -6.67 11.41
C TYR A 565 8.66 -8.12 11.12
N LEU A 566 9.60 -8.30 10.19
CA LEU A 566 10.33 -9.54 9.97
C LEU A 566 11.73 -9.39 10.57
N ALA A 567 12.15 -10.34 11.38
CA ALA A 567 13.52 -10.42 11.84
C ALA A 567 14.43 -10.92 10.71
N MET A 568 15.60 -10.33 10.61
CA MET A 568 16.61 -10.72 9.62
C MET A 568 17.82 -11.33 10.35
N PRO A 569 17.83 -12.66 10.61
CA PRO A 569 18.99 -13.32 11.16
C PRO A 569 20.13 -13.38 10.13
N PRO A 570 21.41 -13.47 10.55
CA PRO A 570 22.52 -13.64 9.62
C PRO A 570 22.44 -15.00 8.92
N LEU A 571 22.84 -15.04 7.65
CA LEU A 571 22.94 -16.27 6.86
C LEU A 571 24.27 -17.00 7.13
N TYR A 572 25.32 -16.27 7.44
CA TYR A 572 26.65 -16.81 7.61
C TYR A 572 27.34 -16.30 8.88
N LYS A 573 28.11 -17.21 9.51
CA LYS A 573 29.11 -16.90 10.53
C LYS A 573 30.47 -17.21 9.96
N LEU A 574 31.37 -16.23 9.98
CA LEU A 574 32.76 -16.39 9.63
C LEU A 574 33.59 -16.29 10.92
N GLU A 575 34.41 -17.29 11.20
CA GLU A 575 35.35 -17.29 12.33
C GLU A 575 36.80 -17.38 11.80
N LYS A 576 37.63 -16.42 12.24
CA LYS A 576 39.09 -16.42 11.97
C LYS A 576 39.83 -15.83 13.15
N ASN A 577 40.86 -16.54 13.63
CA ASN A 577 41.72 -16.08 14.74
C ASN A 577 40.93 -15.63 15.99
N ARG A 578 39.87 -16.35 16.37
CA ARG A 578 38.97 -16.05 17.50
C ARG A 578 38.12 -14.76 17.31
N LYS A 579 38.14 -14.17 16.15
CA LYS A 579 37.21 -13.11 15.78
C LYS A 579 36.05 -13.69 14.97
N VAL A 580 34.87 -13.21 15.24
CA VAL A 580 33.63 -13.66 14.59
C VAL A 580 33.05 -12.49 13.80
N TRP A 581 32.57 -12.75 12.58
CA TRP A 581 31.83 -11.86 11.75
C TRP A 581 30.54 -12.55 11.30
N TYR A 582 29.49 -11.78 11.18
CA TYR A 582 28.21 -12.24 10.66
C TYR A 582 27.95 -11.57 9.31
N ALA A 583 27.40 -12.32 8.36
CA ALA A 583 26.98 -11.80 7.06
C ALA A 583 25.52 -12.15 6.79
N TYR A 584 24.78 -11.19 6.25
CA TYR A 584 23.36 -11.27 5.99
C TYR A 584 23.05 -11.51 4.50
N SER A 585 24.08 -11.50 3.64
CA SER A 585 24.01 -11.84 2.22
C SER A 585 25.33 -12.46 1.73
N ASP A 586 25.30 -13.06 0.54
CA ASP A 586 26.50 -13.60 -0.13
C ASP A 586 27.50 -12.49 -0.48
N GLU A 587 27.00 -11.31 -0.89
CA GLU A 587 27.81 -10.14 -1.20
C GLU A 587 28.53 -9.66 0.06
N GLU A 588 27.85 -9.60 1.19
CA GLU A 588 28.45 -9.20 2.46
C GLU A 588 29.50 -10.20 2.94
N LEU A 589 29.22 -11.50 2.82
CA LEU A 589 30.20 -12.53 3.09
C LEU A 589 31.45 -12.35 2.22
N ASN A 590 31.27 -12.09 0.93
CA ASN A 590 32.39 -11.86 0.02
C ASN A 590 33.18 -10.59 0.35
N ARG A 591 32.54 -9.51 0.78
CA ARG A 591 33.22 -8.29 1.27
C ARG A 591 34.09 -8.62 2.50
N ILE A 592 33.49 -9.29 3.51
CA ILE A 592 34.21 -9.69 4.73
C ILE A 592 35.41 -10.58 4.38
N LEU A 593 35.24 -11.55 3.48
CA LEU A 593 36.32 -12.44 3.04
C LEU A 593 37.45 -11.68 2.30
N ASN A 594 37.13 -10.63 1.56
CA ASN A 594 38.15 -9.80 0.91
C ASN A 594 38.93 -8.96 1.93
N ASP A 595 38.28 -8.46 2.99
CA ASP A 595 38.90 -7.65 4.04
C ASP A 595 39.78 -8.50 4.98
N VAL A 596 39.28 -9.69 5.34
CA VAL A 596 39.95 -10.60 6.30
C VAL A 596 40.99 -11.48 5.61
N GLY A 597 40.90 -11.62 4.27
CA GLY A 597 41.75 -12.51 3.46
C GLY A 597 41.16 -13.92 3.35
N ARG A 598 41.15 -14.46 2.12
CA ARG A 598 40.68 -15.82 1.82
C ARG A 598 41.81 -16.82 2.06
N ASP A 599 41.82 -17.48 3.23
CA ASP A 599 42.78 -18.53 3.56
C ASP A 599 42.11 -19.75 4.21
N GLN A 600 42.89 -20.79 4.45
CA GLN A 600 42.38 -22.05 5.03
C GLN A 600 41.98 -21.94 6.52
N ASN A 601 42.25 -20.81 7.17
CA ASN A 601 41.90 -20.58 8.57
C ASN A 601 40.49 -20.00 8.73
N ASN A 602 39.83 -19.69 7.62
CA ASN A 602 38.46 -19.21 7.60
C ASN A 602 37.49 -20.37 7.88
N ARG A 603 36.78 -20.32 8.99
CA ARG A 603 35.68 -21.24 9.29
C ARG A 603 34.37 -20.52 8.95
N ILE A 604 33.73 -20.94 7.87
CA ILE A 604 32.43 -20.41 7.43
C ILE A 604 31.37 -21.43 7.84
N GLN A 605 30.38 -20.98 8.59
CA GLN A 605 29.16 -21.72 8.92
C GLN A 605 27.98 -21.01 8.25
N ARG A 606 27.20 -21.74 7.46
CA ARG A 606 25.90 -21.27 6.95
C ARG A 606 24.83 -21.73 7.94
N TYR A 607 24.04 -20.80 8.46
CA TYR A 607 22.90 -21.11 9.30
C TYR A 607 21.73 -21.54 8.42
N LYS A 608 21.11 -22.68 8.73
CA LYS A 608 19.90 -23.17 8.09
C LYS A 608 18.66 -22.90 8.91
N GLY A 609 18.83 -22.76 10.23
CA GLY A 609 17.74 -22.46 11.14
C GLY A 609 18.20 -21.78 12.42
N LEU A 610 17.28 -21.08 13.06
CA LEU A 610 17.49 -20.36 14.32
C LEU A 610 17.90 -21.29 15.48
N GLY A 611 17.50 -22.56 15.41
CA GLY A 611 17.86 -23.58 16.40
C GLY A 611 19.35 -23.97 16.38
N GLU A 612 20.10 -23.58 15.34
CA GLU A 612 21.55 -23.78 15.24
C GLU A 612 22.35 -22.66 15.94
N MET A 613 21.69 -21.59 16.36
CA MET A 613 22.29 -20.46 17.06
C MET A 613 22.24 -20.68 18.56
N ASP A 614 23.39 -20.46 19.22
CA ASP A 614 23.42 -20.33 20.69
C ASP A 614 22.63 -19.08 21.12
N PRO A 615 22.05 -19.07 22.34
CA PRO A 615 21.28 -17.92 22.83
C PRO A 615 22.02 -16.58 22.77
N GLU A 616 23.35 -16.58 23.01
CA GLU A 616 24.19 -15.38 22.92
C GLU A 616 24.29 -14.88 21.47
N GLN A 617 24.48 -15.78 20.51
CA GLN A 617 24.51 -15.43 19.07
C GLN A 617 23.16 -14.89 18.60
N LEU A 618 22.07 -15.53 19.00
CA LEU A 618 20.72 -15.10 18.65
C LEU A 618 20.40 -13.71 19.24
N TRP A 619 20.85 -13.44 20.47
CA TRP A 619 20.75 -12.12 21.07
C TRP A 619 21.54 -11.08 20.25
N GLU A 620 22.84 -11.29 20.08
CA GLU A 620 23.74 -10.31 19.47
C GLU A 620 23.38 -9.95 18.02
N THR A 621 22.79 -10.88 17.27
CA THR A 621 22.53 -10.70 15.82
C THR A 621 21.08 -10.36 15.48
N THR A 622 20.12 -10.84 16.29
CA THR A 622 18.70 -10.86 15.87
C THR A 622 17.75 -10.24 16.91
N MET A 623 18.08 -10.30 18.21
CA MET A 623 17.15 -9.85 19.25
C MET A 623 17.57 -8.56 19.96
N ASP A 624 18.85 -8.23 19.98
CA ASP A 624 19.36 -6.99 20.61
C ASP A 624 18.82 -5.76 19.84
N PRO A 625 18.03 -4.89 20.48
CA PRO A 625 17.46 -3.70 19.83
C PRO A 625 18.51 -2.76 19.20
N GLU A 626 19.75 -2.75 19.71
CA GLU A 626 20.81 -1.87 19.22
C GLU A 626 21.57 -2.43 18.00
N ARG A 627 21.47 -3.74 17.73
CA ARG A 627 22.30 -4.42 16.73
C ARG A 627 21.52 -5.14 15.65
N ARG A 628 20.29 -5.57 15.97
CA ARG A 628 19.45 -6.37 15.08
C ARG A 628 19.00 -5.61 13.84
N ILE A 629 18.71 -6.35 12.78
CA ILE A 629 18.09 -5.85 11.56
C ILE A 629 16.64 -6.31 11.54
N LEU A 630 15.70 -5.36 11.45
CA LEU A 630 14.27 -5.63 11.28
C LEU A 630 13.77 -5.04 9.96
N LYS A 631 13.03 -5.84 9.21
CA LYS A 631 12.33 -5.39 8.01
C LYS A 631 10.89 -5.06 8.36
N ARG A 632 10.51 -3.80 8.30
CA ARG A 632 9.13 -3.36 8.58
C ARG A 632 8.20 -3.77 7.45
N VAL A 633 7.07 -4.38 7.78
CA VAL A 633 6.02 -4.72 6.81
C VAL A 633 5.13 -3.50 6.60
N GLN A 634 4.89 -3.15 5.35
CA GLN A 634 4.05 -2.01 4.97
C GLN A 634 3.07 -2.40 3.87
N ILE A 635 1.88 -1.82 3.90
CA ILE A 635 0.88 -1.92 2.85
C ILE A 635 0.80 -0.55 2.16
N ASN A 636 0.97 -0.55 0.85
CA ASN A 636 0.67 0.64 0.07
C ASN A 636 -0.84 0.74 -0.13
N SER A 637 -1.49 1.68 0.55
CA SER A 637 -2.94 1.91 0.44
C SER A 637 -3.38 2.35 -0.96
N GLU A 638 -2.47 2.87 -1.78
CA GLU A 638 -2.77 3.29 -3.15
C GLU A 638 -2.87 2.11 -4.13
N THR A 639 -2.31 0.94 -3.75
CA THR A 639 -2.34 -0.31 -4.53
C THR A 639 -2.98 -1.45 -3.75
N GLU A 640 -3.92 -1.17 -2.85
CA GLU A 640 -4.55 -2.17 -1.98
C GLU A 640 -5.23 -3.31 -2.77
N SER A 641 -5.80 -3.01 -3.94
CA SER A 641 -6.39 -4.00 -4.84
C SER A 641 -5.38 -5.02 -5.36
N GLU A 642 -4.17 -4.60 -5.67
CA GLU A 642 -3.08 -5.49 -6.13
C GLU A 642 -2.49 -6.28 -4.97
N VAL A 643 -2.42 -5.70 -3.77
CA VAL A 643 -2.02 -6.43 -2.55
C VAL A 643 -3.00 -7.56 -2.26
N ASP A 644 -4.31 -7.28 -2.29
CA ASP A 644 -5.37 -8.29 -2.14
C ASP A 644 -5.25 -9.39 -3.19
N LEU A 645 -5.08 -9.01 -4.45
CA LEU A 645 -4.90 -9.95 -5.55
C LEU A 645 -3.64 -10.81 -5.37
N THR A 646 -2.55 -10.26 -4.87
CA THR A 646 -1.31 -10.99 -4.60
C THR A 646 -1.52 -12.06 -3.53
N PHE A 647 -2.14 -11.72 -2.38
CA PHE A 647 -2.48 -12.70 -1.35
C PHE A 647 -3.42 -13.77 -1.89
N THR A 648 -4.45 -13.40 -2.64
CA THR A 648 -5.39 -14.36 -3.24
C THR A 648 -4.69 -15.27 -4.27
N THR A 649 -3.76 -14.74 -5.07
CA THR A 649 -3.01 -15.53 -6.07
C THR A 649 -2.09 -16.53 -5.39
N LEU A 650 -1.31 -16.08 -4.40
CA LEU A 650 -0.32 -16.91 -3.75
C LEU A 650 -0.94 -17.91 -2.77
N MET A 651 -1.96 -17.51 -2.03
CA MET A 651 -2.53 -18.28 -0.91
C MET A 651 -3.90 -18.88 -1.21
N GLY A 652 -4.56 -18.47 -2.29
CA GLY A 652 -5.89 -18.98 -2.70
C GLY A 652 -5.88 -20.39 -3.27
N ASP A 653 -7.06 -20.89 -3.65
CA ASP A 653 -7.25 -22.28 -4.09
C ASP A 653 -6.82 -22.53 -5.54
N LYS A 654 -6.87 -21.52 -6.43
CA LYS A 654 -6.50 -21.68 -7.83
C LYS A 654 -4.99 -21.84 -8.01
N VAL A 655 -4.60 -22.88 -8.75
CA VAL A 655 -3.19 -23.22 -9.01
C VAL A 655 -2.64 -22.45 -10.21
N GLU A 656 -3.43 -22.32 -11.30
CA GLU A 656 -3.00 -21.68 -12.55
C GLU A 656 -2.48 -20.25 -12.35
N PRO A 657 -3.20 -19.34 -11.69
CA PRO A 657 -2.70 -17.97 -11.50
C PRO A 657 -1.39 -17.92 -10.69
N ARG A 658 -1.23 -18.84 -9.73
CA ARG A 658 0.02 -18.98 -8.96
C ARG A 658 1.16 -19.47 -9.82
N ARG A 659 0.92 -20.45 -10.69
CA ARG A 659 1.93 -20.93 -11.63
C ARG A 659 2.35 -19.84 -12.60
N GLU A 660 1.40 -19.12 -13.19
CA GLU A 660 1.67 -17.98 -14.06
C GLU A 660 2.51 -16.91 -13.33
N PHE A 661 2.15 -16.59 -12.09
CA PHE A 661 2.92 -15.66 -11.26
C PHE A 661 4.38 -16.12 -11.06
N ILE A 662 4.58 -17.41 -10.77
CA ILE A 662 5.92 -17.99 -10.59
C ILE A 662 6.70 -17.94 -11.92
N GLU A 663 6.09 -18.31 -13.04
CA GLU A 663 6.73 -18.31 -14.36
C GLU A 663 7.12 -16.89 -14.80
N GLU A 664 6.26 -15.91 -14.58
CA GLU A 664 6.53 -14.50 -14.91
C GLU A 664 7.67 -13.90 -14.06
N ASN A 665 7.77 -14.30 -12.80
CA ASN A 665 8.73 -13.74 -11.85
C ASN A 665 9.99 -14.60 -11.65
N ALA A 666 10.06 -15.81 -12.19
CA ALA A 666 11.18 -16.74 -12.02
C ALA A 666 12.54 -16.13 -12.44
N ARG A 667 12.54 -15.30 -13.48
CA ARG A 667 13.75 -14.61 -13.98
C ARG A 667 14.32 -13.56 -13.03
N PHE A 668 13.56 -13.14 -12.01
CA PHE A 668 14.00 -12.15 -11.03
C PHE A 668 14.52 -12.80 -9.73
N VAL A 669 14.39 -14.13 -9.62
CA VAL A 669 14.88 -14.87 -8.46
C VAL A 669 16.39 -15.02 -8.56
N GLN A 670 17.11 -14.35 -7.65
CA GLN A 670 18.59 -14.38 -7.61
C GLN A 670 19.15 -15.50 -6.75
N ASN A 671 18.40 -15.93 -5.71
CA ASN A 671 18.85 -16.96 -4.76
C ASN A 671 17.84 -18.10 -4.73
N LEU A 672 18.10 -19.14 -5.51
CA LEU A 672 17.41 -20.42 -5.38
C LEU A 672 18.20 -21.27 -4.38
N ASP A 673 17.60 -21.64 -3.27
CA ASP A 673 18.14 -22.66 -2.36
C ASP A 673 17.88 -24.03 -3.01
N ILE A 674 18.84 -24.48 -3.85
CA ILE A 674 18.79 -25.77 -4.55
C ILE A 674 19.64 -26.76 -3.77
#